data_609d1e34be96590605b373d406763278
#
_entry.id   609d1e34be96590605b373d406763278
#
_cell.length_a   1.000
_cell.length_b   1.000
_cell.length_c   1.000
_cell.angle_alpha   90.00
_cell.angle_beta   90.00
_cell.angle_gamma   90.00
#
_symmetry.space_group_name_H-M   'P 1'
#
loop_
_entity.id
_entity.type
_entity.pdbx_description
1 polymer ?
#
loop_
_entity_poly.entity_id
_entity_poly.type
_entity_poly.pdbx_seq_one_letter_code
_entity_poly.pdbx_strand_id
1 'polypeptide(L)'
;MKNIFKAPLFIAIVCILLFGPGSLVKPEEADTPSLRISKILFEGTSYPEEELLRMIKVRAGDELSLKIIGEDVKRLYASDSFDDIKADLSQEGVLTYIFRERPRLSSLEITGAKEIKEEEIREKILLKEEGYFDEAKLKFSLDALKALYLEKGYRLATFDSEVEPDTVGVNVRIIINEGKKVKIKKVDFVGNEAISSWKLRWTIQTGRGDIYDEAVLDQDLDKLRTLYSNEGYLLSEVFSPEVVYDEESKKPRLMIAITISEGPQFKIGRIKVGETSLIKEEIIHDIIESKSGQIASMEKIYLDQNKIYNLYSKEGYVFTKVIPSFDVDKEKKEVRVTFNISEGEKTYIEDILVSGNAKTRERVIRRELLILPGEIFNGEKVRQSRQKLFQLGYFDKVDIDLLEGSRENKKVLKIEVGERRTGTAKLGMGYSSNDGLLGTASISENNLFGRGYKVKANLEFGKKKSLYELSFTNPYLYNKPVSMSLNLYNTRKDRDEYTDERKGGSIFFGRPLGVFNRVSLGYKYEDTEISDVSPEAAKEIQDLGNEPKSTRSLIAKFTRDTRDNIISPKQGYKIQLSQELAGGKVLGGNVDFYKPDLDVSLYLPTFWKFVLVLHAQIGAVDNPLSDEPIPDYEKFYLGGQSSIRGYRYRQIHPVTYENGEKKSKGGETEFVGNIEYKFPLVDPLEAAFFFDVGNTYNGIYCFDFSNLYYSAGLGITFETPMGPIRIDYGFPLWDEKKKNGEFHFSIGGAF
;
A
#
# COMPACT_ATOMS: atom_id res chain seq x y z
N MET A 1 -39.44 8.89 5.10
CA MET A 1 -40.79 8.52 4.66
C MET A 1 -40.81 7.04 4.33
N LYS A 2 -41.71 6.32 4.98
CA LYS A 2 -41.90 4.87 4.86
C LYS A 2 -42.53 4.55 3.51
N ASN A 3 -42.24 3.38 3.00
CA ASN A 3 -42.82 2.66 1.88
C ASN A 3 -42.00 2.73 0.57
N ILE A 4 -41.21 1.67 0.37
CA ILE A 4 -41.07 0.90 -0.89
C ILE A 4 -40.24 -0.35 -0.52
N PHE A 5 -40.93 -1.39 -0.06
CA PHE A 5 -40.50 -2.80 -0.15
C PHE A 5 -41.78 -3.64 0.07
N LYS A 6 -42.50 -3.87 -1.03
CA LYS A 6 -43.50 -4.89 -1.12
C LYS A 6 -43.47 -5.47 -2.54
N ALA A 7 -42.85 -6.59 -2.68
CA ALA A 7 -43.15 -7.56 -3.74
C ALA A 7 -43.12 -8.97 -3.12
N PRO A 8 -43.87 -9.93 -3.65
CA PRO A 8 -44.88 -10.62 -2.85
C PRO A 8 -44.35 -11.95 -2.32
N LEU A 9 -44.34 -12.06 -1.00
CA LEU A 9 -44.30 -13.33 -0.31
C LEU A 9 -45.73 -13.61 0.21
N PHE A 10 -46.61 -13.97 -0.67
CA PHE A 10 -47.97 -14.41 -0.31
C PHE A 10 -48.16 -15.80 -0.88
N ILE A 11 -48.21 -16.78 -0.01
CA ILE A 11 -48.92 -18.06 0.07
C ILE A 11 -48.03 -19.01 0.93
N ALA A 12 -48.15 -18.90 2.23
CA ALA A 12 -47.97 -20.00 3.18
C ALA A 12 -48.03 -19.47 4.63
N ILE A 13 -49.06 -18.76 5.03
CA ILE A 13 -49.47 -18.62 6.43
C ILE A 13 -51.01 -18.33 6.47
N VAL A 14 -51.81 -19.35 6.32
CA VAL A 14 -53.16 -19.40 6.90
C VAL A 14 -53.40 -20.85 7.26
N CYS A 15 -53.05 -21.23 8.46
CA CYS A 15 -53.57 -22.34 9.26
C CYS A 15 -52.69 -22.55 10.49
N ILE A 16 -52.63 -21.62 11.41
CA ILE A 16 -52.33 -21.87 12.83
C ILE A 16 -52.81 -20.64 13.60
N LEU A 17 -54.08 -20.63 13.92
CA LEU A 17 -54.68 -19.91 15.06
C LEU A 17 -56.10 -20.40 15.22
N LEU A 18 -56.25 -21.46 15.94
CA LEU A 18 -57.43 -21.88 16.69
C LEU A 18 -57.17 -23.32 17.19
N PHE A 19 -56.62 -23.44 18.38
CA PHE A 19 -56.95 -24.45 19.38
C PHE A 19 -55.92 -24.34 20.53
N GLY A 20 -56.40 -24.06 21.69
CA GLY A 20 -55.69 -23.95 22.95
C GLY A 20 -55.15 -25.30 23.49
N PRO A 21 -54.39 -25.27 24.62
CA PRO A 21 -53.63 -26.42 25.08
C PRO A 21 -54.54 -27.48 25.73
N GLY A 22 -54.57 -28.67 25.12
CA GLY A 22 -55.23 -29.81 25.69
C GLY A 22 -54.58 -31.11 25.25
N SER A 23 -53.99 -31.80 26.24
CA SER A 23 -53.67 -33.23 26.34
C SER A 23 -52.92 -33.93 25.19
N LEU A 24 -51.72 -34.37 25.50
CA LEU A 24 -50.94 -35.41 24.85
C LEU A 24 -51.77 -36.72 24.67
N VAL A 25 -52.20 -36.94 23.44
CA VAL A 25 -52.57 -38.30 22.96
C VAL A 25 -51.71 -38.48 21.68
N LYS A 26 -50.85 -39.50 21.67
CA LYS A 26 -50.17 -39.96 20.45
C LYS A 26 -51.24 -40.28 19.41
N PRO A 27 -51.22 -39.76 18.20
CA PRO A 27 -51.95 -40.26 17.08
C PRO A 27 -51.26 -41.53 16.57
N GLU A 28 -51.94 -42.59 16.53
CA GLU A 28 -51.78 -43.78 15.69
C GLU A 28 -51.56 -43.26 14.23
N GLU A 29 -50.53 -43.74 13.55
CA GLU A 29 -50.31 -43.49 12.12
C GLU A 29 -51.48 -44.07 11.35
N ALA A 30 -52.45 -43.24 10.98
CA ALA A 30 -53.37 -43.55 9.92
C ALA A 30 -52.63 -43.54 8.59
N ASP A 31 -52.53 -44.69 7.95
CA ASP A 31 -52.11 -44.92 6.58
C ASP A 31 -52.95 -44.04 5.63
N THR A 32 -52.59 -42.81 5.43
CA THR A 32 -53.05 -42.03 4.27
C THR A 32 -52.35 -42.61 3.06
N PRO A 33 -52.99 -43.01 1.99
CA PRO A 33 -52.34 -43.52 0.80
C PRO A 33 -51.48 -42.44 0.27
N SER A 34 -50.14 -42.65 0.32
CA SER A 34 -49.15 -41.73 -0.24
C SER A 34 -49.45 -41.60 -1.75
N LEU A 35 -49.86 -40.41 -2.17
CA LEU A 35 -50.11 -40.13 -3.58
C LEU A 35 -48.78 -40.34 -4.32
N ARG A 36 -48.75 -41.28 -5.28
CA ARG A 36 -47.58 -41.52 -6.10
C ARG A 36 -47.73 -40.82 -7.43
N ILE A 37 -46.62 -40.29 -7.95
CA ILE A 37 -46.56 -39.65 -9.26
C ILE A 37 -46.64 -40.74 -10.32
N SER A 38 -47.77 -40.83 -11.00
CA SER A 38 -48.02 -41.86 -12.03
C SER A 38 -47.29 -41.51 -13.34
N LYS A 39 -47.22 -40.25 -13.70
CA LYS A 39 -46.64 -39.76 -14.93
C LYS A 39 -46.14 -38.32 -14.75
N ILE A 40 -45.09 -37.95 -15.48
CA ILE A 40 -44.59 -36.55 -15.59
C ILE A 40 -44.87 -36.09 -17.01
N LEU A 41 -45.43 -34.89 -17.16
CA LEU A 41 -45.68 -34.23 -18.43
C LEU A 41 -45.03 -32.87 -18.45
N PHE A 42 -44.62 -32.42 -19.63
CA PHE A 42 -44.05 -31.14 -19.86
C PHE A 42 -44.86 -30.43 -20.94
N GLU A 43 -45.37 -29.23 -20.64
CA GLU A 43 -46.19 -28.44 -21.56
C GLU A 43 -45.66 -27.02 -21.72
N GLY A 44 -45.81 -26.43 -22.91
CA GLY A 44 -45.45 -25.03 -23.15
C GLY A 44 -43.96 -24.82 -23.38
N THR A 45 -43.20 -25.85 -23.77
CA THR A 45 -41.76 -25.74 -24.06
C THR A 45 -41.35 -26.49 -25.33
N SER A 46 -40.37 -25.97 -26.02
CA SER A 46 -39.73 -26.62 -27.20
C SER A 46 -38.57 -27.55 -26.81
N TYR A 47 -38.19 -27.59 -25.52
CA TYR A 47 -37.09 -28.42 -25.03
C TYR A 47 -37.43 -29.92 -25.16
N PRO A 48 -36.46 -30.76 -25.57
CA PRO A 48 -36.61 -32.19 -25.57
C PRO A 48 -36.94 -32.75 -24.16
N GLU A 49 -37.94 -33.62 -24.07
CA GLU A 49 -38.36 -34.21 -22.80
C GLU A 49 -37.20 -34.89 -22.04
N GLU A 50 -36.27 -35.51 -22.77
CA GLU A 50 -35.08 -36.13 -22.17
C GLU A 50 -34.16 -35.15 -21.46
N GLU A 51 -34.03 -33.90 -21.94
CA GLU A 51 -33.23 -32.86 -21.31
C GLU A 51 -33.88 -32.33 -20.04
N LEU A 52 -35.18 -32.08 -20.09
CA LEU A 52 -35.97 -31.66 -18.93
C LEU A 52 -35.96 -32.73 -17.82
N LEU A 53 -36.09 -34.01 -18.20
CA LEU A 53 -35.97 -35.13 -17.28
C LEU A 53 -34.59 -35.20 -16.60
N ARG A 54 -33.50 -34.76 -17.26
CA ARG A 54 -32.17 -34.70 -16.62
C ARG A 54 -32.06 -33.57 -15.59
N MET A 55 -32.80 -32.51 -15.79
CA MET A 55 -32.76 -31.32 -14.89
C MET A 55 -33.56 -31.51 -13.60
N ILE A 56 -34.55 -32.42 -13.59
CA ILE A 56 -35.40 -32.69 -12.42
C ILE A 56 -34.96 -33.94 -11.67
N LYS A 57 -35.25 -34.01 -10.36
CA LYS A 57 -35.02 -35.22 -9.53
C LYS A 57 -36.20 -36.15 -9.48
N VAL A 58 -37.40 -35.57 -9.55
CA VAL A 58 -38.63 -36.35 -9.49
C VAL A 58 -38.74 -37.34 -10.63
N ARG A 59 -39.18 -38.58 -10.37
CA ARG A 59 -39.42 -39.64 -11.36
C ARG A 59 -40.83 -40.21 -11.22
N ALA A 60 -41.33 -40.77 -12.30
CA ALA A 60 -42.58 -41.56 -12.23
C ALA A 60 -42.38 -42.75 -11.31
N GLY A 61 -43.34 -42.97 -10.39
CA GLY A 61 -43.28 -43.96 -9.31
C GLY A 61 -42.88 -43.39 -7.95
N ASP A 62 -42.30 -42.20 -7.87
CA ASP A 62 -41.89 -41.56 -6.61
C ASP A 62 -43.11 -41.15 -5.77
N GLU A 63 -42.92 -41.11 -4.46
CA GLU A 63 -43.91 -40.52 -3.54
C GLU A 63 -43.93 -39.00 -3.70
N LEU A 64 -45.13 -38.45 -3.63
CA LEU A 64 -45.31 -37.00 -3.77
C LEU A 64 -44.55 -36.23 -2.68
N SER A 65 -43.62 -35.40 -3.09
CA SER A 65 -42.86 -34.47 -2.21
C SER A 65 -42.85 -33.08 -2.79
N LEU A 66 -43.65 -32.18 -2.22
CA LEU A 66 -43.68 -30.77 -2.61
C LEU A 66 -42.31 -30.10 -2.47
N LYS A 67 -41.46 -30.56 -1.54
CA LYS A 67 -40.11 -30.07 -1.35
C LYS A 67 -39.22 -30.39 -2.56
N ILE A 68 -39.28 -31.64 -3.05
CA ILE A 68 -38.48 -32.08 -4.21
C ILE A 68 -38.97 -31.38 -5.48
N ILE A 69 -40.28 -31.26 -5.67
CA ILE A 69 -40.89 -30.50 -6.79
C ILE A 69 -40.43 -29.06 -6.74
N GLY A 70 -40.43 -28.40 -5.58
CA GLY A 70 -39.93 -27.02 -5.43
C GLY A 70 -38.44 -26.88 -5.70
N GLU A 71 -37.63 -27.91 -5.38
CA GLU A 71 -36.22 -27.95 -5.75
C GLU A 71 -36.01 -28.16 -7.27
N ASP A 72 -36.88 -28.93 -7.91
CA ASP A 72 -36.85 -29.13 -9.35
C ASP A 72 -37.24 -27.87 -10.10
N VAL A 73 -38.29 -27.17 -9.69
CA VAL A 73 -38.66 -25.87 -10.24
C VAL A 73 -37.51 -24.87 -10.11
N LYS A 74 -36.84 -24.81 -8.95
CA LYS A 74 -35.66 -23.95 -8.78
C LYS A 74 -34.49 -24.29 -9.73
N ARG A 75 -34.27 -25.58 -9.99
CA ARG A 75 -33.23 -26.02 -10.93
C ARG A 75 -33.58 -25.68 -12.38
N LEU A 76 -34.83 -25.85 -12.75
CA LEU A 76 -35.32 -25.48 -14.06
C LEU A 76 -35.22 -23.96 -14.29
N TYR A 77 -35.57 -23.14 -13.27
CA TYR A 77 -35.34 -21.70 -13.30
C TYR A 77 -33.85 -21.32 -13.43
N ALA A 78 -32.96 -22.09 -12.84
CA ALA A 78 -31.52 -21.86 -12.91
C ALA A 78 -30.94 -22.05 -14.32
N SER A 79 -31.68 -22.68 -15.26
CA SER A 79 -31.30 -22.75 -16.69
C SER A 79 -31.40 -21.42 -17.44
N ASP A 80 -32.05 -20.38 -16.82
CA ASP A 80 -32.32 -19.07 -17.40
C ASP A 80 -33.23 -19.06 -18.65
N SER A 81 -33.73 -20.23 -19.04
CA SER A 81 -34.49 -20.43 -20.29
C SER A 81 -36.01 -20.16 -20.14
N PHE A 82 -36.48 -20.06 -18.92
CA PHE A 82 -37.89 -19.96 -18.64
C PHE A 82 -38.26 -18.72 -17.85
N ASP A 83 -39.34 -18.06 -18.25
CA ASP A 83 -39.90 -16.88 -17.59
C ASP A 83 -40.85 -17.27 -16.47
N ASP A 84 -41.62 -18.34 -16.66
CA ASP A 84 -42.52 -18.93 -15.63
C ASP A 84 -42.52 -20.45 -15.71
N ILE A 85 -42.53 -21.10 -14.55
CA ILE A 85 -42.63 -22.55 -14.43
C ILE A 85 -43.67 -22.88 -13.36
N LYS A 86 -44.75 -23.54 -13.76
CA LYS A 86 -45.78 -24.03 -12.85
C LYS A 86 -45.74 -25.55 -12.80
N ALA A 87 -45.88 -26.09 -11.62
CA ALA A 87 -46.06 -27.53 -11.44
C ALA A 87 -47.50 -27.77 -10.99
N ASP A 88 -48.26 -28.48 -11.78
CA ASP A 88 -49.64 -28.87 -11.50
C ASP A 88 -49.75 -30.37 -11.30
N LEU A 89 -50.56 -30.81 -10.35
CA LEU A 89 -50.76 -32.21 -10.01
C LEU A 89 -52.23 -32.59 -10.12
N SER A 90 -52.52 -33.50 -11.01
CA SER A 90 -53.91 -34.03 -11.16
C SER A 90 -54.27 -35.02 -10.05
N GLN A 91 -55.58 -35.25 -9.87
CA GLN A 91 -56.11 -36.26 -8.92
C GLN A 91 -55.64 -37.70 -9.26
N GLU A 92 -55.22 -37.94 -10.50
CA GLU A 92 -54.76 -39.25 -10.98
C GLU A 92 -53.23 -39.42 -10.78
N GLY A 93 -52.56 -38.46 -10.11
CA GLY A 93 -51.13 -38.50 -9.85
C GLY A 93 -50.26 -38.09 -11.03
N VAL A 94 -50.79 -37.40 -12.03
CA VAL A 94 -50.02 -36.86 -13.15
C VAL A 94 -49.46 -35.50 -12.75
N LEU A 95 -48.11 -35.39 -12.72
CA LEU A 95 -47.41 -34.13 -12.45
C LEU A 95 -47.08 -33.46 -13.78
N THR A 96 -47.65 -32.27 -14.02
CA THR A 96 -47.41 -31.50 -15.26
C THR A 96 -46.60 -30.26 -14.92
N TYR A 97 -45.43 -30.16 -15.53
CA TYR A 97 -44.67 -28.90 -15.51
C TYR A 97 -45.07 -28.06 -16.73
N ILE A 98 -45.63 -26.88 -16.48
CA ILE A 98 -46.07 -25.93 -17.50
C ILE A 98 -45.04 -24.81 -17.57
N PHE A 99 -44.43 -24.66 -18.73
CA PHE A 99 -43.37 -23.68 -18.98
C PHE A 99 -43.86 -22.51 -19.81
N ARG A 100 -43.29 -21.35 -19.50
CA ARG A 100 -43.27 -20.21 -20.43
C ARG A 100 -41.82 -19.91 -20.77
N GLU A 101 -41.44 -20.23 -22.01
CA GLU A 101 -40.07 -20.01 -22.47
C GLU A 101 -39.82 -18.52 -22.61
N ARG A 102 -38.56 -18.11 -22.28
CA ARG A 102 -38.07 -16.78 -22.62
C ARG A 102 -37.72 -16.74 -24.10
N PRO A 103 -38.05 -15.66 -24.80
CA PRO A 103 -37.61 -15.49 -26.17
C PRO A 103 -36.07 -15.43 -26.23
N ARG A 104 -35.46 -15.93 -27.29
CA ARG A 104 -34.03 -15.80 -27.52
C ARG A 104 -33.69 -14.37 -27.92
N LEU A 105 -32.52 -13.88 -27.47
CA LEU A 105 -31.99 -12.61 -27.92
C LEU A 105 -31.31 -12.81 -29.28
N SER A 106 -31.96 -12.38 -30.36
CA SER A 106 -31.46 -12.51 -31.73
C SER A 106 -30.35 -11.50 -32.02
N SER A 107 -30.52 -10.25 -31.53
CA SER A 107 -29.50 -9.21 -31.68
C SER A 107 -29.56 -8.20 -30.54
N LEU A 108 -28.41 -7.60 -30.22
CA LEU A 108 -28.27 -6.48 -29.29
C LEU A 108 -27.55 -5.32 -29.96
N GLU A 109 -28.30 -4.28 -30.32
CA GLU A 109 -27.77 -3.07 -30.93
C GLU A 109 -27.67 -1.94 -29.92
N ILE A 110 -26.56 -1.21 -29.93
CA ILE A 110 -26.33 -0.02 -29.10
C ILE A 110 -26.17 1.17 -30.04
N THR A 111 -27.01 2.18 -29.88
CA THR A 111 -26.98 3.36 -30.73
C THR A 111 -26.85 4.65 -29.93
N GLY A 112 -26.21 5.67 -30.52
CA GLY A 112 -26.09 6.99 -29.92
C GLY A 112 -24.88 7.21 -29.02
N ALA A 113 -24.14 6.19 -28.67
CA ALA A 113 -22.88 6.29 -27.92
C ALA A 113 -21.75 6.82 -28.83
N LYS A 114 -21.11 7.93 -28.43
CA LYS A 114 -20.00 8.58 -29.16
C LYS A 114 -18.80 8.88 -28.27
N GLU A 115 -19.03 9.16 -27.02
CA GLU A 115 -18.04 9.65 -26.06
C GLU A 115 -17.49 8.53 -25.16
N ILE A 116 -18.29 7.47 -24.92
CA ILE A 116 -17.88 6.29 -24.18
C ILE A 116 -17.72 5.14 -25.17
N LYS A 117 -16.63 4.39 -25.03
CA LYS A 117 -16.33 3.26 -25.92
C LYS A 117 -17.37 2.15 -25.77
N GLU A 118 -17.74 1.56 -26.90
CA GLU A 118 -18.74 0.49 -26.91
C GLU A 118 -18.36 -0.71 -26.05
N GLU A 119 -17.05 -1.05 -25.97
CA GLU A 119 -16.58 -2.14 -25.12
C GLU A 119 -16.93 -1.88 -23.64
N GLU A 120 -16.74 -0.65 -23.15
CA GLU A 120 -17.04 -0.26 -21.76
C GLU A 120 -18.55 -0.27 -21.48
N ILE A 121 -19.37 0.06 -22.48
CA ILE A 121 -20.82 -0.02 -22.40
C ILE A 121 -21.27 -1.49 -22.38
N ARG A 122 -20.74 -2.33 -23.25
CA ARG A 122 -21.06 -3.76 -23.33
C ARG A 122 -20.69 -4.53 -22.05
N GLU A 123 -19.64 -4.13 -21.35
CA GLU A 123 -19.27 -4.71 -20.03
C GLU A 123 -20.34 -4.49 -18.95
N LYS A 124 -21.15 -3.46 -19.06
CA LYS A 124 -22.23 -3.16 -18.10
C LYS A 124 -23.57 -3.81 -18.46
N ILE A 125 -23.70 -4.36 -19.66
CA ILE A 125 -24.92 -4.99 -20.13
C ILE A 125 -24.92 -6.46 -19.73
N LEU A 126 -25.99 -6.88 -19.03
CA LEU A 126 -26.16 -8.25 -18.55
C LEU A 126 -26.74 -9.18 -19.61
N LEU A 127 -27.31 -8.64 -20.68
CA LEU A 127 -27.84 -9.40 -21.80
C LEU A 127 -26.68 -9.90 -22.68
N LYS A 128 -26.74 -11.17 -23.11
CA LYS A 128 -25.74 -11.77 -24.00
C LYS A 128 -26.41 -12.19 -25.29
N GLU A 129 -25.80 -11.87 -26.41
CA GLU A 129 -26.21 -12.36 -27.73
C GLU A 129 -26.26 -13.90 -27.74
N GLU A 130 -27.21 -14.48 -28.42
CA GLU A 130 -27.54 -15.90 -28.41
C GLU A 130 -28.06 -16.46 -27.08
N GLY A 131 -28.20 -15.64 -26.04
CA GLY A 131 -28.82 -15.98 -24.76
C GLY A 131 -30.33 -15.79 -24.79
N TYR A 132 -30.93 -15.85 -23.59
CA TYR A 132 -32.36 -15.57 -23.41
C TYR A 132 -32.59 -14.12 -23.01
N PHE A 133 -33.64 -13.53 -23.56
CA PHE A 133 -34.05 -12.19 -23.19
C PHE A 133 -34.77 -12.22 -21.81
N ASP A 134 -34.35 -11.29 -20.97
CA ASP A 134 -34.92 -11.08 -19.63
C ASP A 134 -35.11 -9.57 -19.43
N GLU A 135 -36.36 -9.14 -19.26
CA GLU A 135 -36.71 -7.74 -19.07
C GLU A 135 -36.07 -7.14 -17.80
N ALA A 136 -35.92 -7.94 -16.74
CA ALA A 136 -35.24 -7.48 -15.53
C ALA A 136 -33.74 -7.26 -15.80
N LYS A 137 -33.08 -8.13 -16.55
CA LYS A 137 -31.67 -7.94 -16.96
C LYS A 137 -31.51 -6.71 -17.84
N LEU A 138 -32.45 -6.44 -18.74
CA LEU A 138 -32.44 -5.21 -19.54
C LEU A 138 -32.53 -3.98 -18.64
N LYS A 139 -33.46 -3.96 -17.70
CA LYS A 139 -33.63 -2.85 -16.76
C LYS A 139 -32.39 -2.63 -15.90
N PHE A 140 -31.82 -3.70 -15.31
CA PHE A 140 -30.57 -3.60 -14.57
C PHE A 140 -29.39 -3.10 -15.44
N SER A 141 -29.35 -3.51 -16.71
CA SER A 141 -28.35 -3.01 -17.66
C SER A 141 -28.50 -1.50 -17.92
N LEU A 142 -29.73 -1.02 -18.12
CA LEU A 142 -29.99 0.42 -18.28
C LEU A 142 -29.63 1.20 -17.01
N ASP A 143 -29.93 0.69 -15.83
CA ASP A 143 -29.55 1.34 -14.57
C ASP A 143 -28.01 1.36 -14.39
N ALA A 144 -27.31 0.29 -14.76
CA ALA A 144 -25.85 0.20 -14.74
C ALA A 144 -25.21 1.18 -15.76
N LEU A 145 -25.82 1.33 -16.95
CA LEU A 145 -25.39 2.32 -17.94
C LEU A 145 -25.60 3.73 -17.42
N LYS A 146 -26.75 4.02 -16.78
CA LYS A 146 -27.01 5.31 -16.16
C LYS A 146 -25.96 5.66 -15.11
N ALA A 147 -25.58 4.70 -14.27
CA ALA A 147 -24.51 4.89 -13.29
C ALA A 147 -23.15 5.15 -13.95
N LEU A 148 -22.79 4.40 -15.00
CA LEU A 148 -21.56 4.61 -15.77
C LEU A 148 -21.50 6.03 -16.37
N TYR A 149 -22.58 6.48 -17.01
CA TYR A 149 -22.63 7.81 -17.62
C TYR A 149 -22.61 8.92 -16.58
N LEU A 150 -23.23 8.73 -15.41
CA LEU A 150 -23.13 9.64 -14.27
C LEU A 150 -21.68 9.76 -13.78
N GLU A 151 -20.97 8.63 -13.59
CA GLU A 151 -19.56 8.59 -13.20
C GLU A 151 -18.67 9.35 -14.20
N LYS A 152 -18.94 9.20 -15.48
CA LYS A 152 -18.22 9.92 -16.56
C LYS A 152 -18.64 11.39 -16.72
N GLY A 153 -19.65 11.86 -15.98
CA GLY A 153 -20.11 13.25 -15.96
C GLY A 153 -21.23 13.59 -16.95
N TYR A 154 -21.87 12.61 -17.55
CA TYR A 154 -23.00 12.80 -18.47
C TYR A 154 -24.34 12.68 -17.73
N ARG A 155 -24.59 13.61 -16.80
CA ARG A 155 -25.77 13.59 -15.92
C ARG A 155 -27.11 13.77 -16.67
N LEU A 156 -27.06 14.31 -17.85
CA LEU A 156 -28.26 14.54 -18.70
C LEU A 156 -28.44 13.39 -19.72
N ALA A 157 -27.67 12.31 -19.60
CA ALA A 157 -27.83 11.16 -20.47
C ALA A 157 -29.20 10.50 -20.25
N THR A 158 -29.89 10.18 -21.34
CA THR A 158 -31.12 9.39 -21.32
C THR A 158 -30.93 8.08 -22.03
N PHE A 159 -31.62 7.07 -21.54
CA PHE A 159 -31.51 5.69 -22.00
C PHE A 159 -32.91 5.18 -22.28
N ASP A 160 -33.15 4.81 -23.54
CA ASP A 160 -34.36 4.17 -23.97
C ASP A 160 -34.03 2.79 -24.56
N SER A 161 -35.00 1.90 -24.58
CA SER A 161 -34.84 0.58 -25.18
C SER A 161 -36.05 0.21 -26.01
N GLU A 162 -35.81 -0.35 -27.17
CA GLU A 162 -36.83 -0.91 -28.06
C GLU A 162 -36.62 -2.43 -28.11
N VAL A 163 -37.70 -3.18 -27.92
CA VAL A 163 -37.70 -4.65 -27.97
C VAL A 163 -38.68 -5.04 -29.07
N GLU A 164 -38.16 -5.53 -30.19
CA GLU A 164 -38.94 -5.93 -31.32
C GLU A 164 -38.94 -7.47 -31.49
N PRO A 165 -40.10 -8.09 -31.70
CA PRO A 165 -40.17 -9.51 -31.99
C PRO A 165 -39.48 -9.83 -33.33
N ASP A 166 -38.75 -10.95 -33.37
CA ASP A 166 -38.18 -11.51 -34.57
C ASP A 166 -38.70 -12.94 -34.80
N THR A 167 -38.40 -13.51 -35.94
CA THR A 167 -38.88 -14.86 -36.36
C THR A 167 -38.39 -15.96 -35.39
N VAL A 168 -37.29 -15.74 -34.66
CA VAL A 168 -36.64 -16.73 -33.78
C VAL A 168 -36.57 -16.26 -32.34
N GLY A 169 -36.82 -14.96 -32.07
CA GLY A 169 -36.67 -14.39 -30.72
C GLY A 169 -37.05 -12.93 -30.66
N VAL A 170 -36.16 -12.11 -30.07
CA VAL A 170 -36.33 -10.66 -29.99
C VAL A 170 -35.02 -9.94 -30.33
N ASN A 171 -35.17 -8.80 -30.98
CA ASN A 171 -34.11 -7.83 -31.19
C ASN A 171 -34.22 -6.73 -30.13
N VAL A 172 -33.13 -6.44 -29.45
CA VAL A 172 -33.06 -5.36 -28.45
C VAL A 172 -32.19 -4.25 -28.99
N ARG A 173 -32.74 -3.04 -29.05
CA ARG A 173 -31.96 -1.83 -29.36
C ARG A 173 -31.94 -0.94 -28.14
N ILE A 174 -30.73 -0.63 -27.64
CA ILE A 174 -30.52 0.37 -26.59
C ILE A 174 -30.14 1.70 -27.24
N ILE A 175 -30.94 2.73 -26.99
CA ILE A 175 -30.78 4.07 -27.54
C ILE A 175 -30.21 4.96 -26.43
N ILE A 176 -29.02 5.48 -26.63
CA ILE A 176 -28.33 6.33 -25.68
C ILE A 176 -28.28 7.75 -26.24
N ASN A 177 -28.82 8.69 -25.50
CA ASN A 177 -28.63 10.12 -25.77
C ASN A 177 -27.67 10.64 -24.67
N GLU A 178 -26.39 10.76 -24.97
CA GLU A 178 -25.35 11.10 -24.00
C GLU A 178 -25.47 12.50 -23.42
N GLY A 179 -26.05 13.45 -24.18
CA GLY A 179 -26.08 14.84 -23.79
C GLY A 179 -24.68 15.46 -23.73
N LYS A 180 -24.52 16.50 -22.92
CA LYS A 180 -23.23 17.16 -22.72
C LYS A 180 -22.72 16.91 -21.32
N LYS A 181 -21.38 16.79 -21.18
CA LYS A 181 -20.69 16.67 -19.91
C LYS A 181 -20.98 17.86 -19.01
N VAL A 182 -21.47 17.60 -17.80
CA VAL A 182 -21.81 18.62 -16.82
C VAL A 182 -20.63 18.81 -15.87
N LYS A 183 -20.06 20.02 -15.85
CA LYS A 183 -18.95 20.37 -14.97
C LYS A 183 -19.34 21.42 -13.95
N ILE A 184 -18.69 21.39 -12.80
CA ILE A 184 -18.88 22.39 -11.75
C ILE A 184 -18.30 23.74 -12.20
N LYS A 185 -19.10 24.79 -12.17
CA LYS A 185 -18.71 26.18 -12.45
C LYS A 185 -18.03 26.80 -11.25
N LYS A 186 -18.67 26.65 -10.09
CA LYS A 186 -18.18 27.14 -8.80
C LYS A 186 -18.84 26.41 -7.64
N VAL A 187 -18.17 26.46 -6.50
CA VAL A 187 -18.72 26.07 -5.19
C VAL A 187 -18.62 27.27 -4.29
N ASP A 188 -19.75 27.74 -3.80
CA ASP A 188 -19.87 28.88 -2.89
C ASP A 188 -20.18 28.38 -1.48
N PHE A 189 -19.69 29.12 -0.49
CA PHE A 189 -20.02 28.91 0.92
C PHE A 189 -20.80 30.13 1.41
N VAL A 190 -21.88 29.89 2.14
CA VAL A 190 -22.77 30.93 2.66
C VAL A 190 -22.87 30.76 4.18
N GLY A 191 -22.69 31.85 4.92
CA GLY A 191 -22.79 31.85 6.39
C GLY A 191 -21.50 31.47 7.13
N ASN A 192 -20.37 31.30 6.42
CA ASN A 192 -19.05 31.06 6.99
C ASN A 192 -18.36 32.40 7.32
N GLU A 193 -18.48 32.87 8.53
CA GLU A 193 -17.85 34.11 9.01
C GLU A 193 -16.51 33.86 9.70
N ALA A 194 -16.43 32.80 10.49
CA ALA A 194 -15.27 32.45 11.32
C ALA A 194 -14.19 31.66 10.56
N ILE A 195 -14.62 30.73 9.68
CA ILE A 195 -13.70 29.96 8.87
C ILE A 195 -13.74 30.50 7.44
N SER A 196 -12.57 30.93 6.95
CA SER A 196 -12.47 31.51 5.61
C SER A 196 -12.89 30.53 4.51
N SER A 197 -13.57 31.04 3.48
CA SER A 197 -13.95 30.22 2.30
C SER A 197 -12.75 29.57 1.62
N TRP A 198 -11.56 30.15 1.73
CA TRP A 198 -10.32 29.57 1.27
C TRP A 198 -9.97 28.25 2.02
N LYS A 199 -10.07 28.26 3.38
CA LYS A 199 -9.83 27.06 4.19
C LYS A 199 -10.86 25.97 3.91
N LEU A 200 -12.15 26.37 3.80
CA LEU A 200 -13.23 25.44 3.40
C LEU A 200 -12.97 24.83 2.04
N ARG A 201 -12.52 25.65 1.09
CA ARG A 201 -12.19 25.20 -0.26
C ARG A 201 -11.09 24.15 -0.31
N TRP A 202 -10.06 24.29 0.52
CA TRP A 202 -8.97 23.32 0.63
C TRP A 202 -9.36 22.03 1.36
N THR A 203 -10.44 22.05 2.14
CA THR A 203 -10.94 20.89 2.88
C THR A 203 -11.73 19.93 1.98
N ILE A 204 -12.42 20.47 0.97
CA ILE A 204 -13.25 19.69 0.04
C ILE A 204 -12.49 19.28 -1.21
N GLN A 205 -12.90 18.15 -1.81
CA GLN A 205 -12.38 17.67 -3.09
C GLN A 205 -13.12 18.27 -4.26
N THR A 206 -14.44 18.44 -4.10
CA THR A 206 -15.35 18.98 -5.13
C THR A 206 -14.92 20.37 -5.57
N GLY A 207 -14.50 20.55 -6.82
CA GLY A 207 -13.86 21.74 -7.32
C GLY A 207 -14.40 22.31 -8.63
N ARG A 208 -13.98 23.54 -8.94
CA ARG A 208 -14.26 24.17 -10.24
C ARG A 208 -13.63 23.37 -11.37
N GLY A 209 -14.43 22.95 -12.34
CA GLY A 209 -13.99 22.19 -13.51
C GLY A 209 -14.12 20.69 -13.35
N ASP A 210 -14.36 20.20 -12.13
CA ASP A 210 -14.58 18.79 -11.86
C ASP A 210 -15.94 18.32 -12.37
N ILE A 211 -16.06 17.02 -12.52
CA ILE A 211 -17.33 16.34 -12.76
C ILE A 211 -18.09 16.31 -11.43
N TYR A 212 -19.37 16.61 -11.46
CA TYR A 212 -20.18 16.53 -10.25
C TYR A 212 -20.44 15.07 -9.86
N ASP A 213 -20.05 14.73 -8.66
CA ASP A 213 -20.30 13.43 -8.01
C ASP A 213 -20.96 13.68 -6.65
N GLU A 214 -22.16 13.17 -6.47
CA GLU A 214 -22.96 13.35 -5.25
C GLU A 214 -22.32 12.67 -4.05
N ALA A 215 -21.74 11.47 -4.25
CA ALA A 215 -21.08 10.75 -3.17
C ALA A 215 -19.80 11.45 -2.70
N VAL A 216 -19.05 12.07 -3.60
CA VAL A 216 -17.88 12.90 -3.26
C VAL A 216 -18.32 14.15 -2.52
N LEU A 217 -19.42 14.78 -2.96
CA LEU A 217 -19.96 15.98 -2.30
C LEU A 217 -20.44 15.65 -0.87
N ASP A 218 -21.12 14.52 -0.66
CA ASP A 218 -21.54 14.08 0.68
C ASP A 218 -20.35 13.87 1.60
N GLN A 219 -19.28 13.23 1.10
CA GLN A 219 -18.03 13.10 1.86
C GLN A 219 -17.41 14.46 2.17
N ASP A 220 -17.50 15.41 1.28
CA ASP A 220 -16.99 16.76 1.50
C ASP A 220 -17.80 17.51 2.56
N LEU A 221 -19.13 17.33 2.62
CA LEU A 221 -19.96 17.88 3.70
C LEU A 221 -19.52 17.29 5.06
N ASP A 222 -19.23 16.01 5.13
CA ASP A 222 -18.73 15.38 6.37
C ASP A 222 -17.34 15.89 6.77
N LYS A 223 -16.45 16.15 5.82
CA LYS A 223 -15.17 16.82 6.07
C LYS A 223 -15.36 18.24 6.61
N LEU A 224 -16.33 18.99 6.08
CA LEU A 224 -16.65 20.32 6.60
C LEU A 224 -17.21 20.25 8.04
N ARG A 225 -18.14 19.34 8.33
CA ARG A 225 -18.65 19.11 9.71
C ARG A 225 -17.51 18.76 10.65
N THR A 226 -16.61 17.87 10.23
CA THR A 226 -15.42 17.49 10.99
C THR A 226 -14.48 18.68 11.21
N LEU A 227 -14.24 19.51 10.20
CA LEU A 227 -13.42 20.71 10.33
C LEU A 227 -14.00 21.65 11.39
N TYR A 228 -15.30 21.97 11.29
CA TYR A 228 -15.94 22.86 12.24
C TYR A 228 -15.90 22.31 13.67
N SER A 229 -16.19 21.03 13.86
CA SER A 229 -16.11 20.39 15.17
C SER A 229 -14.69 20.38 15.77
N ASN A 230 -13.66 20.29 14.92
CA ASN A 230 -12.25 20.33 15.33
C ASN A 230 -11.77 21.74 15.64
N GLU A 231 -12.38 22.76 15.04
CA GLU A 231 -12.14 24.17 15.33
C GLU A 231 -13.02 24.69 16.51
N GLY A 232 -13.75 23.78 17.19
CA GLY A 232 -14.55 24.10 18.38
C GLY A 232 -15.96 24.59 18.10
N TYR A 233 -16.44 24.57 16.89
CA TYR A 233 -17.82 24.93 16.54
C TYR A 233 -18.75 23.72 16.68
N LEU A 234 -18.96 23.27 17.91
CA LEU A 234 -19.66 22.01 18.23
C LEU A 234 -21.14 22.01 17.85
N LEU A 235 -21.74 23.18 17.69
CA LEU A 235 -23.14 23.36 17.31
C LEU A 235 -23.28 23.84 15.85
N SER A 236 -22.23 23.72 15.06
CA SER A 236 -22.30 24.08 13.65
C SER A 236 -23.17 23.10 12.86
N GLU A 237 -23.91 23.64 11.93
CA GLU A 237 -24.74 22.87 11.00
C GLU A 237 -24.30 23.15 9.56
N VAL A 238 -23.97 22.10 8.83
CA VAL A 238 -23.70 22.16 7.39
C VAL A 238 -24.90 21.56 6.68
N PHE A 239 -25.67 22.41 6.03
CA PHE A 239 -26.91 22.02 5.38
C PHE A 239 -26.64 21.30 4.06
N SER A 240 -27.68 20.61 3.57
CA SER A 240 -27.64 20.01 2.23
C SER A 240 -27.39 21.10 1.18
N PRO A 241 -26.48 20.87 0.23
CA PRO A 241 -26.10 21.88 -0.73
C PRO A 241 -27.24 22.17 -1.74
N GLU A 242 -27.37 23.41 -2.13
CA GLU A 242 -28.20 23.80 -3.25
C GLU A 242 -27.38 23.62 -4.54
N VAL A 243 -27.87 22.76 -5.45
CA VAL A 243 -27.20 22.46 -6.73
C VAL A 243 -28.08 23.00 -7.87
N VAL A 244 -27.61 24.07 -8.51
CA VAL A 244 -28.36 24.78 -9.55
C VAL A 244 -27.64 24.66 -10.89
N TYR A 245 -28.41 24.42 -11.97
CA TYR A 245 -27.91 24.46 -13.33
C TYR A 245 -27.72 25.90 -13.80
N ASP A 246 -26.58 26.18 -14.42
CA ASP A 246 -26.32 27.43 -15.11
C ASP A 246 -26.91 27.35 -16.53
N GLU A 247 -28.14 27.82 -16.68
CA GLU A 247 -28.90 27.78 -17.95
C GLU A 247 -28.37 28.78 -18.99
N GLU A 248 -27.69 29.86 -18.55
CA GLU A 248 -27.15 30.90 -19.45
C GLU A 248 -25.86 30.45 -20.16
N SER A 249 -25.26 29.36 -19.74
CA SER A 249 -23.99 28.89 -20.29
C SER A 249 -24.19 28.06 -21.56
N LYS A 250 -23.40 28.34 -22.62
CA LYS A 250 -23.34 27.49 -23.82
C LYS A 250 -23.00 26.01 -23.55
N LYS A 251 -22.42 25.71 -22.39
CA LYS A 251 -22.13 24.35 -21.91
C LYS A 251 -22.83 24.17 -20.56
N PRO A 252 -23.50 23.04 -20.31
CA PRO A 252 -24.16 22.79 -19.04
C PRO A 252 -23.12 22.79 -17.89
N ARG A 253 -23.37 23.62 -16.88
CA ARG A 253 -22.55 23.78 -15.71
C ARG A 253 -23.41 23.81 -14.46
N LEU A 254 -22.84 23.34 -13.34
CA LEU A 254 -23.48 23.37 -12.03
C LEU A 254 -22.85 24.43 -11.14
N MET A 255 -23.67 25.14 -10.40
CA MET A 255 -23.29 25.96 -9.26
C MET A 255 -23.74 25.23 -7.99
N ILE A 256 -22.86 25.13 -7.03
CA ILE A 256 -23.11 24.46 -5.74
C ILE A 256 -23.00 25.55 -4.67
N ALA A 257 -24.04 25.71 -3.86
CA ALA A 257 -24.02 26.59 -2.69
C ALA A 257 -24.16 25.73 -1.42
N ILE A 258 -23.17 25.78 -0.55
CA ILE A 258 -23.16 25.10 0.74
C ILE A 258 -23.44 26.13 1.82
N THR A 259 -24.61 26.00 2.47
CA THR A 259 -25.01 26.89 3.56
C THR A 259 -24.51 26.31 4.89
N ILE A 260 -23.91 27.16 5.70
CA ILE A 260 -23.31 26.81 6.98
C ILE A 260 -23.84 27.74 8.06
N SER A 261 -24.24 27.15 9.19
CA SER A 261 -24.52 27.89 10.40
C SER A 261 -23.43 27.55 11.43
N GLU A 262 -22.51 28.47 11.68
CA GLU A 262 -21.30 28.17 12.47
C GLU A 262 -21.57 28.04 13.96
N GLY A 263 -22.46 28.86 14.50
CA GLY A 263 -22.67 28.95 15.92
C GLY A 263 -21.49 29.54 16.70
N PRO A 264 -21.49 29.49 18.03
CA PRO A 264 -20.36 29.95 18.83
C PRO A 264 -19.21 28.94 18.88
N GLN A 265 -17.98 29.46 18.99
CA GLN A 265 -16.80 28.62 19.23
C GLN A 265 -16.73 28.28 20.72
N PHE A 266 -16.55 26.99 21.03
CA PHE A 266 -16.44 26.47 22.37
C PHE A 266 -14.99 26.19 22.77
N LYS A 267 -14.68 26.45 24.06
CA LYS A 267 -13.43 26.02 24.71
C LYS A 267 -13.71 24.87 25.66
N ILE A 268 -12.70 24.09 25.95
CA ILE A 268 -12.77 23.06 26.99
C ILE A 268 -12.81 23.80 28.37
N GLY A 269 -13.91 23.68 29.10
CA GLY A 269 -14.05 24.22 30.45
C GLY A 269 -13.32 23.34 31.45
N ARG A 270 -13.81 22.14 31.69
CA ARG A 270 -13.22 21.17 32.63
C ARG A 270 -13.21 19.79 32.03
N ILE A 271 -12.10 19.06 32.27
CA ILE A 271 -11.99 17.64 31.93
C ILE A 271 -12.09 16.85 33.24
N LYS A 272 -12.97 15.88 33.26
CA LYS A 272 -13.12 14.91 34.33
C LYS A 272 -12.84 13.51 33.83
N VAL A 273 -12.24 12.72 34.68
CA VAL A 273 -12.13 11.28 34.51
C VAL A 273 -13.15 10.64 35.43
N GLY A 274 -13.92 9.67 34.95
CA GLY A 274 -14.85 8.90 35.76
C GLY A 274 -14.11 8.10 36.84
N GLU A 275 -14.87 7.41 37.68
CA GLU A 275 -14.29 6.56 38.71
C GLU A 275 -13.40 5.49 38.10
N THR A 276 -12.15 5.41 38.58
CA THR A 276 -11.14 4.43 38.17
C THR A 276 -10.57 3.73 39.40
N SER A 277 -10.45 2.41 39.34
CA SER A 277 -9.89 1.60 40.42
C SER A 277 -8.51 1.01 40.09
N LEU A 278 -8.22 0.83 38.83
CA LEU A 278 -7.03 0.11 38.35
C LEU A 278 -5.89 1.06 37.97
N ILE A 279 -6.23 2.19 37.38
CA ILE A 279 -5.26 3.20 36.93
C ILE A 279 -5.57 4.50 37.62
N LYS A 280 -4.55 5.12 38.23
CA LYS A 280 -4.71 6.41 38.93
C LYS A 280 -5.12 7.51 37.95
N GLU A 281 -6.01 8.37 38.38
CA GLU A 281 -6.51 9.49 37.59
C GLU A 281 -5.37 10.42 37.11
N GLU A 282 -4.32 10.61 37.92
CA GLU A 282 -3.17 11.43 37.53
C GLU A 282 -2.47 10.89 36.25
N ILE A 283 -2.32 9.55 36.13
CA ILE A 283 -1.70 8.93 34.97
C ILE A 283 -2.56 9.17 33.71
N ILE A 284 -3.88 9.13 33.87
CA ILE A 284 -4.81 9.40 32.76
C ILE A 284 -4.70 10.86 32.35
N HIS A 285 -4.63 11.81 33.34
CA HIS A 285 -4.45 13.22 33.04
C HIS A 285 -3.12 13.56 32.35
N ASP A 286 -2.06 12.78 32.62
CA ASP A 286 -0.75 12.99 32.00
C ASP A 286 -0.73 12.59 30.50
N ILE A 287 -1.54 11.61 30.10
CA ILE A 287 -1.54 11.11 28.72
C ILE A 287 -2.50 11.87 27.78
N ILE A 288 -3.51 12.56 28.34
CA ILE A 288 -4.45 13.34 27.54
C ILE A 288 -3.83 14.68 27.10
N GLU A 289 -4.01 15.00 25.83
CA GLU A 289 -3.51 16.24 25.23
C GLU A 289 -4.46 17.41 25.38
N SER A 290 -5.76 17.12 25.47
CA SER A 290 -6.78 18.14 25.68
C SER A 290 -6.64 18.79 27.08
N LYS A 291 -6.67 20.11 27.11
CA LYS A 291 -6.56 20.87 28.40
C LYS A 291 -7.61 21.95 28.52
N SER A 292 -8.00 22.27 29.75
CA SER A 292 -8.91 23.38 30.04
C SER A 292 -8.41 24.68 29.41
N GLY A 293 -9.32 25.48 28.86
CA GLY A 293 -9.05 26.74 28.17
C GLY A 293 -8.66 26.63 26.70
N GLN A 294 -8.34 25.44 26.21
CA GLN A 294 -8.08 25.19 24.76
C GLN A 294 -9.39 25.14 23.97
N ILE A 295 -9.30 25.35 22.65
CA ILE A 295 -10.42 25.14 21.74
C ILE A 295 -10.85 23.66 21.81
N ALA A 296 -12.17 23.45 21.92
CA ALA A 296 -12.76 22.12 22.03
C ALA A 296 -12.72 21.40 20.65
N SER A 297 -11.60 20.70 20.38
CA SER A 297 -11.43 19.89 19.20
C SER A 297 -11.95 18.47 19.45
N MET A 298 -12.96 18.05 18.69
CA MET A 298 -13.53 16.70 18.81
C MET A 298 -12.50 15.63 18.46
N GLU A 299 -11.68 15.85 17.45
CA GLU A 299 -10.59 14.96 17.06
C GLU A 299 -9.62 14.68 18.21
N LYS A 300 -9.17 15.75 18.91
CA LYS A 300 -8.28 15.61 20.06
C LYS A 300 -8.93 14.84 21.21
N ILE A 301 -10.21 15.08 21.47
CA ILE A 301 -10.95 14.38 22.54
C ILE A 301 -11.09 12.89 22.21
N TYR A 302 -11.37 12.53 20.95
CA TYR A 302 -11.41 11.12 20.53
C TYR A 302 -10.01 10.48 20.49
N LEU A 303 -8.97 11.23 20.18
CA LEU A 303 -7.58 10.75 20.32
C LEU A 303 -7.25 10.47 21.79
N ASP A 304 -7.67 11.34 22.71
CA ASP A 304 -7.49 11.13 24.15
C ASP A 304 -8.29 9.91 24.64
N GLN A 305 -9.52 9.71 24.18
CA GLN A 305 -10.30 8.49 24.42
C GLN A 305 -9.50 7.25 24.02
N ASN A 306 -8.91 7.26 22.81
CA ASN A 306 -8.11 6.15 22.31
C ASN A 306 -6.83 5.93 23.14
N LYS A 307 -6.19 7.00 23.62
CA LYS A 307 -5.02 6.89 24.51
C LYS A 307 -5.38 6.24 25.83
N ILE A 308 -6.50 6.65 26.43
CA ILE A 308 -7.02 6.05 27.67
C ILE A 308 -7.31 4.55 27.42
N TYR A 309 -8.04 4.21 26.37
CA TYR A 309 -8.30 2.82 26.01
C TYR A 309 -7.01 2.01 25.81
N ASN A 310 -6.04 2.56 25.11
CA ASN A 310 -4.76 1.91 24.86
C ASN A 310 -3.97 1.67 26.17
N LEU A 311 -4.08 2.56 27.13
CA LEU A 311 -3.45 2.40 28.44
C LEU A 311 -4.02 1.18 29.17
N TYR A 312 -5.35 1.04 29.23
CA TYR A 312 -6.01 -0.12 29.81
C TYR A 312 -5.74 -1.41 29.03
N SER A 313 -5.80 -1.34 27.71
CA SER A 313 -5.55 -2.47 26.82
C SER A 313 -4.11 -3.00 26.90
N LYS A 314 -3.15 -2.12 27.19
CA LYS A 314 -1.75 -2.49 27.44
C LYS A 314 -1.57 -3.29 28.72
N GLU A 315 -2.41 -3.03 29.74
CA GLU A 315 -2.41 -3.74 31.03
C GLU A 315 -3.29 -5.00 31.04
N GLY A 316 -3.95 -5.32 29.90
CA GLY A 316 -4.76 -6.52 29.72
C GLY A 316 -6.27 -6.32 29.79
N TYR A 317 -6.74 -5.11 29.94
CA TYR A 317 -8.17 -4.79 30.06
C TYR A 317 -8.74 -4.43 28.68
N VAL A 318 -8.86 -5.43 27.79
CA VAL A 318 -9.26 -5.23 26.39
C VAL A 318 -10.73 -4.84 26.22
N PHE A 319 -11.58 -5.17 27.18
CA PHE A 319 -13.01 -4.86 27.16
C PHE A 319 -13.35 -3.54 27.87
N THR A 320 -12.35 -2.77 28.25
CA THR A 320 -12.57 -1.42 28.79
C THR A 320 -13.33 -0.55 27.80
N LYS A 321 -14.40 0.07 28.30
CA LYS A 321 -15.15 1.07 27.54
C LYS A 321 -14.80 2.46 28.05
N VAL A 322 -14.38 3.33 27.16
CA VAL A 322 -14.12 4.74 27.45
C VAL A 322 -15.05 5.55 26.57
N ILE A 323 -16.00 6.24 27.19
CA ILE A 323 -17.03 7.00 26.46
C ILE A 323 -16.97 8.46 26.94
N PRO A 324 -16.53 9.40 26.08
CA PRO A 324 -16.59 10.81 26.42
C PRO A 324 -18.04 11.29 26.41
N SER A 325 -18.43 12.02 27.44
CA SER A 325 -19.70 12.75 27.50
C SER A 325 -19.44 14.25 27.55
N PHE A 326 -20.32 15.00 26.91
CA PHE A 326 -20.18 16.43 26.72
C PHE A 326 -21.34 17.17 27.37
N ASP A 327 -21.02 18.16 28.21
CA ASP A 327 -21.97 19.08 28.81
C ASP A 327 -21.61 20.49 28.31
N VAL A 328 -22.48 21.04 27.46
CA VAL A 328 -22.24 22.29 26.74
C VAL A 328 -22.89 23.45 27.46
N ASP A 329 -22.07 24.35 27.99
CA ASP A 329 -22.51 25.63 28.58
C ASP A 329 -22.48 26.72 27.49
N LYS A 330 -23.66 27.05 26.95
CA LYS A 330 -23.80 28.03 25.84
C LYS A 330 -23.50 29.46 26.30
N GLU A 331 -23.75 29.78 27.57
CA GLU A 331 -23.53 31.14 28.10
C GLU A 331 -22.03 31.41 28.25
N LYS A 332 -21.29 30.44 28.81
CA LYS A 332 -19.85 30.54 28.99
C LYS A 332 -19.04 30.17 27.74
N LYS A 333 -19.71 29.64 26.74
CA LYS A 333 -19.07 29.05 25.53
C LYS A 333 -18.00 28.01 25.91
N GLU A 334 -18.33 27.15 26.86
CA GLU A 334 -17.47 26.11 27.38
C GLU A 334 -18.12 24.73 27.24
N VAL A 335 -17.31 23.71 27.02
CA VAL A 335 -17.74 22.31 27.05
C VAL A 335 -17.01 21.59 28.19
N ARG A 336 -17.76 20.94 29.04
CA ARG A 336 -17.20 20.02 30.03
C ARG A 336 -17.14 18.64 29.44
N VAL A 337 -15.96 18.05 29.47
CA VAL A 337 -15.71 16.70 28.94
C VAL A 337 -15.54 15.75 30.11
N THR A 338 -16.31 14.67 30.14
CA THR A 338 -16.16 13.61 31.15
C THR A 338 -15.88 12.29 30.43
N PHE A 339 -14.71 11.69 30.64
CA PHE A 339 -14.41 10.36 30.19
C PHE A 339 -15.00 9.32 31.16
N ASN A 340 -16.12 8.73 30.79
CA ASN A 340 -16.74 7.64 31.56
C ASN A 340 -16.02 6.34 31.22
N ILE A 341 -15.44 5.69 32.25
CA ILE A 341 -14.62 4.50 32.09
C ILE A 341 -15.29 3.31 32.76
N SER A 342 -15.48 2.24 32.00
CA SER A 342 -15.87 0.94 32.54
C SER A 342 -14.69 -0.02 32.30
N GLU A 343 -13.95 -0.34 33.38
CA GLU A 343 -12.62 -0.93 33.30
C GLU A 343 -12.62 -2.39 32.77
N GLY A 344 -13.67 -3.16 33.07
CA GLY A 344 -13.76 -4.57 32.67
C GLY A 344 -12.82 -5.49 33.45
N GLU A 345 -12.65 -6.73 32.96
CA GLU A 345 -11.78 -7.73 33.57
C GLU A 345 -10.49 -7.93 32.81
N LYS A 346 -9.47 -8.38 33.54
CA LYS A 346 -8.14 -8.68 32.96
C LYS A 346 -8.23 -9.96 32.13
N THR A 347 -7.80 -9.84 30.88
CA THR A 347 -7.92 -10.87 29.84
C THR A 347 -6.57 -11.56 29.61
N TYR A 348 -6.61 -12.88 29.48
CA TYR A 348 -5.47 -13.73 29.19
C TYR A 348 -5.62 -14.38 27.82
N ILE A 349 -4.52 -14.56 27.11
CA ILE A 349 -4.49 -15.30 25.85
C ILE A 349 -4.38 -16.79 26.15
N GLU A 350 -5.40 -17.55 25.82
CA GLU A 350 -5.42 -19.00 26.00
C GLU A 350 -4.67 -19.70 24.88
N ASP A 351 -4.96 -19.34 23.63
CA ASP A 351 -4.29 -19.90 22.44
C ASP A 351 -4.29 -18.87 21.30
N ILE A 352 -3.52 -19.16 20.25
CA ILE A 352 -3.45 -18.37 19.04
C ILE A 352 -3.81 -19.27 17.85
N LEU A 353 -4.87 -18.96 17.14
CA LEU A 353 -5.28 -19.65 15.93
C LEU A 353 -4.87 -18.85 14.70
N VAL A 354 -4.26 -19.52 13.73
CA VAL A 354 -3.85 -18.90 12.46
C VAL A 354 -4.64 -19.55 11.33
N SER A 355 -5.22 -18.74 10.46
CA SER A 355 -6.00 -19.17 9.31
C SER A 355 -5.72 -18.32 8.06
N GLY A 356 -6.04 -18.85 6.86
CA GLY A 356 -5.85 -18.16 5.59
C GLY A 356 -4.45 -18.32 4.98
N ASN A 357 -3.52 -18.96 5.68
CA ASN A 357 -2.13 -19.16 5.26
C ASN A 357 -1.96 -20.46 4.43
N ALA A 358 -2.48 -20.48 3.20
CA ALA A 358 -2.40 -21.66 2.33
C ALA A 358 -0.97 -21.99 1.87
N LYS A 359 -0.12 -21.00 1.65
CA LYS A 359 1.28 -21.13 1.21
C LYS A 359 2.27 -20.87 2.33
N THR A 360 2.07 -19.82 3.10
CA THR A 360 2.97 -19.41 4.18
C THR A 360 2.86 -20.37 5.34
N ARG A 361 3.97 -20.91 5.79
CA ARG A 361 4.00 -21.80 6.94
C ARG A 361 3.63 -21.05 8.21
N GLU A 362 2.78 -21.63 9.03
CA GLU A 362 2.29 -21.02 10.28
C GLU A 362 3.41 -20.48 11.19
N ARG A 363 4.52 -21.20 11.26
CA ARG A 363 5.71 -20.77 12.04
C ARG A 363 6.27 -19.41 11.58
N VAL A 364 6.07 -19.03 10.29
CA VAL A 364 6.51 -17.73 9.76
C VAL A 364 5.65 -16.61 10.33
N ILE A 365 4.37 -16.87 10.54
CA ILE A 365 3.41 -15.95 11.16
C ILE A 365 3.70 -15.88 12.67
N ARG A 366 3.72 -17.02 13.35
CA ARG A 366 3.89 -17.08 14.80
C ARG A 366 5.17 -16.42 15.31
N ARG A 367 6.28 -16.50 14.58
CA ARG A 367 7.56 -15.89 15.00
C ARG A 367 7.56 -14.36 14.97
N GLU A 368 6.62 -13.74 14.27
CA GLU A 368 6.46 -12.27 14.22
C GLU A 368 5.56 -11.75 15.35
N LEU A 369 4.87 -12.64 16.05
CA LEU A 369 3.99 -12.27 17.14
C LEU A 369 4.80 -11.88 18.37
N LEU A 370 4.38 -10.79 19.01
CA LEU A 370 4.98 -10.29 20.26
C LEU A 370 4.23 -10.76 21.50
N ILE A 371 3.13 -11.48 21.31
CA ILE A 371 2.30 -12.04 22.36
C ILE A 371 2.23 -13.56 22.21
N LEU A 372 2.27 -14.28 23.32
CA LEU A 372 2.30 -15.74 23.35
C LEU A 372 1.09 -16.29 24.14
N PRO A 373 0.68 -17.54 23.87
CA PRO A 373 -0.29 -18.23 24.72
C PRO A 373 0.14 -18.23 26.18
N GLY A 374 -0.80 -18.02 27.10
CA GLY A 374 -0.57 -17.90 28.55
C GLY A 374 -0.24 -16.50 29.03
N GLU A 375 0.11 -15.55 28.15
CA GLU A 375 0.37 -14.17 28.54
C GLU A 375 -0.92 -13.38 28.79
N ILE A 376 -0.79 -12.31 29.58
CA ILE A 376 -1.82 -11.28 29.69
C ILE A 376 -1.99 -10.61 28.33
N PHE A 377 -3.23 -10.39 27.90
CA PHE A 377 -3.50 -9.63 26.69
C PHE A 377 -2.79 -8.25 26.75
N ASN A 378 -2.20 -7.87 25.64
CA ASN A 378 -1.55 -6.58 25.51
C ASN A 378 -1.85 -6.01 24.13
N GLY A 379 -2.75 -5.01 24.06
CA GLY A 379 -3.20 -4.44 22.78
C GLY A 379 -2.09 -3.81 21.97
N GLU A 380 -1.07 -3.25 22.63
CA GLU A 380 0.12 -2.71 21.94
C GLU A 380 0.93 -3.82 21.25
N LYS A 381 1.19 -4.93 21.98
CA LYS A 381 1.87 -6.10 21.38
C LYS A 381 1.08 -6.69 20.20
N VAL A 382 -0.26 -6.75 20.31
CA VAL A 382 -1.14 -7.25 19.23
C VAL A 382 -1.07 -6.32 18.01
N ARG A 383 -1.17 -5.00 18.21
CA ARG A 383 -1.05 -4.00 17.13
C ARG A 383 0.31 -4.07 16.44
N GLN A 384 1.40 -4.14 17.21
CA GLN A 384 2.75 -4.29 16.69
C GLN A 384 2.95 -5.62 15.96
N SER A 385 2.34 -6.71 16.44
CA SER A 385 2.35 -8.01 15.76
C SER A 385 1.65 -7.93 14.40
N ARG A 386 0.46 -7.29 14.35
CA ARG A 386 -0.26 -7.02 13.09
C ARG A 386 0.60 -6.22 12.12
N GLN A 387 1.24 -5.16 12.59
CA GLN A 387 2.10 -4.32 11.77
C GLN A 387 3.31 -5.10 11.23
N LYS A 388 3.96 -5.92 12.05
CA LYS A 388 5.07 -6.79 11.61
C LYS A 388 4.61 -7.78 10.54
N LEU A 389 3.48 -8.44 10.73
CA LEU A 389 2.92 -9.36 9.73
C LEU A 389 2.65 -8.64 8.40
N PHE A 390 2.08 -7.44 8.45
CA PHE A 390 1.83 -6.63 7.26
C PHE A 390 3.12 -6.20 6.56
N GLN A 391 4.15 -5.82 7.34
CA GLN A 391 5.47 -5.42 6.83
C GLN A 391 6.25 -6.57 6.16
N LEU A 392 5.91 -7.84 6.40
CA LEU A 392 6.48 -8.96 5.65
C LEU A 392 6.20 -8.83 4.15
N GLY A 393 5.08 -8.19 3.77
CA GLY A 393 4.65 -8.05 2.38
C GLY A 393 4.12 -9.36 1.77
N TYR A 394 3.71 -10.33 2.60
CA TYR A 394 3.15 -11.61 2.17
C TYR A 394 1.63 -11.62 2.17
N PHE A 395 1.02 -10.61 2.82
CA PHE A 395 -0.41 -10.54 3.09
C PHE A 395 -0.98 -9.21 2.60
N ASP A 396 -2.16 -9.26 1.97
CA ASP A 396 -2.98 -8.09 1.65
C ASP A 396 -3.91 -7.73 2.81
N LYS A 397 -4.25 -8.75 3.62
CA LYS A 397 -5.16 -8.64 4.75
C LYS A 397 -4.55 -9.33 5.96
N VAL A 398 -4.61 -8.68 7.12
CA VAL A 398 -4.23 -9.25 8.42
C VAL A 398 -5.26 -8.77 9.43
N ASP A 399 -6.18 -9.63 9.79
CA ASP A 399 -7.17 -9.38 10.84
C ASP A 399 -6.82 -10.18 12.08
N ILE A 400 -6.99 -9.54 13.22
CA ILE A 400 -6.73 -10.15 14.52
C ILE A 400 -7.96 -9.91 15.39
N ASP A 401 -8.65 -11.00 15.70
CA ASP A 401 -9.87 -11.02 16.49
C ASP A 401 -9.69 -11.81 17.79
N LEU A 402 -10.50 -11.50 18.78
CA LEU A 402 -10.57 -12.23 20.03
C LEU A 402 -11.83 -13.13 20.01
N LEU A 403 -11.61 -14.43 20.10
CA LEU A 403 -12.67 -15.42 20.26
C LEU A 403 -12.80 -15.81 21.73
N GLU A 404 -13.98 -16.34 22.09
CA GLU A 404 -14.22 -16.87 23.42
C GLU A 404 -13.29 -18.06 23.72
N GLY A 405 -12.72 -18.08 24.90
CA GLY A 405 -11.89 -19.16 25.40
C GLY A 405 -12.66 -20.06 26.37
N SER A 406 -11.94 -20.87 27.13
CA SER A 406 -12.52 -21.80 28.11
C SER A 406 -13.17 -21.11 29.32
N ARG A 407 -12.88 -19.82 29.56
CA ARG A 407 -13.43 -18.99 30.66
C ARG A 407 -13.61 -17.57 30.14
N GLU A 408 -14.47 -16.80 30.79
CA GLU A 408 -14.81 -15.43 30.42
C GLU A 408 -13.57 -14.52 30.27
N ASN A 409 -12.61 -14.66 31.19
CA ASN A 409 -11.35 -13.90 31.16
C ASN A 409 -10.23 -14.53 30.32
N LYS A 410 -10.51 -15.63 29.61
CA LYS A 410 -9.57 -16.27 28.67
C LYS A 410 -10.08 -16.12 27.26
N LYS A 411 -9.24 -15.68 26.36
CA LYS A 411 -9.61 -15.48 24.96
C LYS A 411 -8.60 -16.15 24.03
N VAL A 412 -9.08 -16.59 22.88
CA VAL A 412 -8.26 -17.14 21.82
C VAL A 412 -8.03 -16.05 20.78
N LEU A 413 -6.76 -15.76 20.47
CA LEU A 413 -6.39 -14.77 19.46
C LEU A 413 -6.48 -15.43 18.08
N LYS A 414 -7.49 -15.09 17.29
CA LYS A 414 -7.62 -15.54 15.89
C LYS A 414 -6.88 -14.55 14.98
N ILE A 415 -5.92 -15.06 14.22
CA ILE A 415 -5.20 -14.33 13.20
C ILE A 415 -5.63 -14.86 11.84
N GLU A 416 -6.32 -14.05 11.08
CA GLU A 416 -6.77 -14.38 9.73
C GLU A 416 -5.97 -13.56 8.71
N VAL A 417 -5.28 -14.25 7.80
CA VAL A 417 -4.44 -13.61 6.80
C VAL A 417 -4.97 -13.88 5.39
N GLY A 418 -4.95 -12.86 4.54
CA GLY A 418 -5.17 -12.99 3.10
C GLY A 418 -3.82 -12.94 2.38
N GLU A 419 -3.41 -14.05 1.75
CA GLU A 419 -2.11 -14.12 1.09
C GLU A 419 -2.10 -13.42 -0.26
N ARG A 420 -1.00 -12.71 -0.54
CA ARG A 420 -0.72 -12.09 -1.84
C ARG A 420 0.40 -12.80 -2.58
N ARG A 421 0.55 -12.49 -3.85
CA ARG A 421 1.71 -12.94 -4.64
C ARG A 421 2.97 -12.24 -4.11
N THR A 422 4.00 -13.04 -3.78
CA THR A 422 5.29 -12.57 -3.21
C THR A 422 6.42 -12.53 -4.24
N GLY A 423 6.19 -13.15 -5.41
CA GLY A 423 7.08 -13.09 -6.55
C GLY A 423 6.92 -11.79 -7.34
N THR A 424 8.02 -11.17 -7.74
CA THR A 424 8.03 -9.99 -8.60
C THR A 424 9.06 -10.15 -9.70
N ALA A 425 8.69 -9.74 -10.91
CA ALA A 425 9.61 -9.57 -12.04
C ALA A 425 9.58 -8.09 -12.45
N LYS A 426 10.76 -7.51 -12.59
CA LYS A 426 10.93 -6.11 -13.00
C LYS A 426 11.86 -6.05 -14.20
N LEU A 427 11.47 -5.28 -15.19
CA LEU A 427 12.30 -4.90 -16.32
C LEU A 427 12.35 -3.39 -16.36
N GLY A 428 13.52 -2.83 -16.59
CA GLY A 428 13.69 -1.39 -16.63
C GLY A 428 14.83 -0.99 -17.56
N MET A 429 14.81 0.26 -17.94
CA MET A 429 15.95 0.94 -18.56
C MET A 429 16.20 2.21 -17.77
N GLY A 430 17.48 2.47 -17.51
CA GLY A 430 17.93 3.67 -16.83
C GLY A 430 19.05 4.34 -17.60
N TYR A 431 19.29 5.58 -17.27
CA TYR A 431 20.46 6.32 -17.76
C TYR A 431 21.05 7.08 -16.58
N SER A 432 22.35 7.06 -16.46
CA SER A 432 23.06 7.96 -15.55
C SER A 432 24.27 8.61 -16.23
N SER A 433 24.67 9.78 -15.77
CA SER A 433 25.87 10.46 -16.27
C SER A 433 27.14 9.63 -16.04
N ASN A 434 27.12 8.79 -14.99
CA ASN A 434 28.28 7.97 -14.59
C ASN A 434 28.39 6.70 -15.43
N ASP A 435 27.28 5.94 -15.53
CA ASP A 435 27.28 4.58 -16.11
C ASP A 435 26.72 4.54 -17.54
N GLY A 436 26.15 5.65 -18.03
CA GLY A 436 25.49 5.69 -19.34
C GLY A 436 24.13 4.99 -19.36
N LEU A 437 23.75 4.44 -20.48
CA LEU A 437 22.51 3.69 -20.65
C LEU A 437 22.67 2.29 -20.03
N LEU A 438 21.71 1.94 -19.15
CA LEU A 438 21.64 0.64 -18.48
C LEU A 438 20.28 -0.02 -18.73
N GLY A 439 20.29 -1.28 -19.11
CA GLY A 439 19.13 -2.17 -19.01
C GLY A 439 19.18 -2.92 -17.68
N THR A 440 18.04 -3.09 -17.02
CA THR A 440 17.94 -3.84 -15.78
C THR A 440 16.84 -4.88 -15.87
N ALA A 441 17.11 -6.07 -15.34
CA ALA A 441 16.13 -7.12 -15.17
C ALA A 441 16.29 -7.73 -13.79
N SER A 442 15.18 -7.88 -13.06
CA SER A 442 15.23 -8.44 -11.72
C SER A 442 14.04 -9.36 -11.49
N ILE A 443 14.32 -10.54 -10.96
CA ILE A 443 13.31 -11.50 -10.50
C ILE A 443 13.56 -11.73 -9.01
N SER A 444 12.50 -11.63 -8.21
CA SER A 444 12.60 -11.92 -6.79
C SER A 444 11.39 -12.67 -6.27
N GLU A 445 11.63 -13.55 -5.31
CA GLU A 445 10.61 -14.23 -4.50
C GLU A 445 10.93 -13.97 -3.03
N ASN A 446 9.97 -13.39 -2.31
CA ASN A 446 10.18 -12.98 -0.91
C ASN A 446 9.72 -14.03 0.10
N ASN A 447 8.97 -15.04 -0.33
CA ASN A 447 8.45 -16.10 0.54
C ASN A 447 8.63 -17.49 -0.08
N LEU A 448 9.84 -17.81 -0.52
CA LEU A 448 10.16 -19.05 -1.20
C LEU A 448 9.74 -20.26 -0.36
N PHE A 449 8.92 -21.15 -0.95
CA PHE A 449 8.33 -22.35 -0.32
C PHE A 449 7.52 -22.05 0.97
N GLY A 450 7.01 -20.82 1.11
CA GLY A 450 6.27 -20.40 2.30
C GLY A 450 7.11 -20.33 3.58
N ARG A 451 8.45 -20.35 3.47
CA ARG A 451 9.38 -20.35 4.61
C ARG A 451 9.86 -18.95 4.99
N GLY A 452 9.45 -17.92 4.25
CA GLY A 452 9.93 -16.56 4.41
C GLY A 452 11.37 -16.38 3.92
N TYR A 453 11.89 -17.28 3.09
CA TYR A 453 13.18 -17.11 2.43
C TYR A 453 13.03 -16.15 1.26
N LYS A 454 14.06 -15.34 1.05
CA LYS A 454 14.09 -14.39 -0.06
C LYS A 454 15.15 -14.83 -1.06
N VAL A 455 14.79 -14.88 -2.32
CA VAL A 455 15.73 -15.08 -3.44
C VAL A 455 15.55 -13.91 -4.41
N LYS A 456 16.66 -13.37 -4.88
CA LYS A 456 16.67 -12.30 -5.88
C LYS A 456 17.77 -12.59 -6.89
N ALA A 457 17.42 -12.58 -8.17
CA ALA A 457 18.37 -12.48 -9.28
C ALA A 457 18.26 -11.06 -9.85
N ASN A 458 19.39 -10.38 -9.98
CA ASN A 458 19.51 -9.04 -10.52
C ASN A 458 20.50 -9.02 -11.68
N LEU A 459 20.09 -8.44 -12.79
CA LEU A 459 20.89 -8.30 -14.01
C LEU A 459 20.91 -6.84 -14.41
N GLU A 460 22.11 -6.28 -14.59
CA GLU A 460 22.31 -4.95 -15.16
C GLU A 460 23.25 -5.10 -16.36
N PHE A 461 22.93 -4.45 -17.43
CA PHE A 461 23.75 -4.48 -18.63
C PHE A 461 23.77 -3.12 -19.31
N GLY A 462 24.94 -2.62 -19.56
CA GLY A 462 25.21 -1.37 -20.21
C GLY A 462 26.62 -1.34 -20.78
N LYS A 463 26.95 -0.25 -21.46
CA LYS A 463 28.28 -0.12 -22.10
C LYS A 463 29.40 0.00 -21.05
N LYS A 464 29.17 0.77 -19.99
CA LYS A 464 30.19 1.04 -18.95
C LYS A 464 30.06 0.14 -17.71
N LYS A 465 28.93 -0.58 -17.57
CA LYS A 465 28.69 -1.41 -16.39
C LYS A 465 27.89 -2.64 -16.76
N SER A 466 28.25 -3.78 -16.19
CA SER A 466 27.39 -4.96 -16.13
C SER A 466 27.43 -5.56 -14.73
N LEU A 467 26.31 -6.13 -14.29
CA LEU A 467 26.17 -6.79 -13.00
C LEU A 467 25.28 -8.03 -13.16
N TYR A 468 25.75 -9.17 -12.69
CA TYR A 468 25.00 -10.40 -12.50
C TYR A 468 25.05 -10.75 -11.03
N GLU A 469 23.91 -10.75 -10.36
CA GLU A 469 23.83 -10.99 -8.91
C GLU A 469 22.75 -12.00 -8.59
N LEU A 470 23.06 -12.96 -7.73
CA LEU A 470 22.13 -13.90 -7.12
C LEU A 470 22.24 -13.81 -5.60
N SER A 471 21.13 -13.44 -4.97
CA SER A 471 21.03 -13.28 -3.52
C SER A 471 20.05 -14.29 -2.94
N PHE A 472 20.43 -14.92 -1.84
CA PHE A 472 19.56 -15.72 -0.98
C PHE A 472 19.59 -15.17 0.43
N THR A 473 18.42 -14.96 1.05
CA THR A 473 18.35 -14.52 2.45
C THR A 473 17.38 -15.39 3.24
N ASN A 474 17.86 -15.96 4.33
CA ASN A 474 17.04 -16.54 5.38
C ASN A 474 17.00 -15.54 6.55
N PRO A 475 15.86 -14.85 6.80
CA PRO A 475 15.77 -13.84 7.85
C PRO A 475 15.76 -14.40 9.27
N TYR A 476 15.50 -15.71 9.43
CA TYR A 476 15.42 -16.39 10.73
C TYR A 476 16.14 -17.72 10.70
N LEU A 477 17.43 -17.71 11.00
CA LEU A 477 18.23 -18.93 11.07
C LEU A 477 17.85 -19.73 12.34
N TYR A 478 17.45 -20.99 12.16
CA TYR A 478 16.95 -21.85 13.25
C TYR A 478 15.81 -21.20 14.08
N ASN A 479 14.91 -20.45 13.44
CA ASN A 479 13.81 -19.70 14.07
C ASN A 479 14.25 -18.61 15.08
N LYS A 480 15.54 -18.28 15.13
CA LYS A 480 16.04 -17.15 15.90
C LYS A 480 16.10 -15.90 15.00
N PRO A 481 15.99 -14.68 15.55
CA PRO A 481 16.07 -13.45 14.77
C PRO A 481 17.52 -13.15 14.33
N VAL A 482 18.14 -14.13 13.69
CA VAL A 482 19.45 -14.04 13.06
C VAL A 482 19.26 -14.30 11.58
N SER A 483 19.52 -13.30 10.75
CA SER A 483 19.47 -13.46 9.30
C SER A 483 20.79 -14.04 8.77
N MET A 484 20.69 -14.89 7.76
CA MET A 484 21.80 -15.32 6.93
C MET A 484 21.54 -14.86 5.50
N SER A 485 22.47 -14.14 4.90
CA SER A 485 22.41 -13.71 3.50
C SER A 485 23.62 -14.24 2.75
N LEU A 486 23.38 -14.87 1.61
CA LEU A 486 24.39 -15.33 0.67
C LEU A 486 24.23 -14.53 -0.62
N ASN A 487 25.28 -13.90 -1.11
CA ASN A 487 25.33 -13.20 -2.38
C ASN A 487 26.42 -13.79 -3.26
N LEU A 488 26.11 -14.00 -4.53
CA LEU A 488 27.04 -14.36 -5.57
C LEU A 488 26.92 -13.31 -6.68
N TYR A 489 28.04 -12.80 -7.14
CA TYR A 489 28.02 -11.74 -8.16
C TYR A 489 29.19 -11.82 -9.14
N ASN A 490 28.93 -11.27 -10.32
CA ASN A 490 29.96 -10.88 -11.30
C ASN A 490 29.62 -9.48 -11.76
N THR A 491 30.55 -8.55 -11.58
CA THR A 491 30.39 -7.15 -11.99
C THR A 491 31.57 -6.74 -12.87
N ARG A 492 31.28 -6.01 -13.94
CA ARG A 492 32.30 -5.35 -14.78
C ARG A 492 32.00 -3.86 -14.82
N LYS A 493 33.04 -3.04 -14.62
CA LYS A 493 32.95 -1.58 -14.72
C LYS A 493 34.09 -1.09 -15.59
N ASP A 494 33.69 -0.35 -16.63
CA ASP A 494 34.62 0.35 -17.53
C ASP A 494 34.82 1.76 -16.98
N ARG A 495 36.04 2.04 -16.52
CA ARG A 495 36.46 3.32 -15.95
C ARG A 495 37.32 4.04 -16.97
N ASP A 496 37.62 5.30 -16.71
CA ASP A 496 38.45 6.11 -17.65
C ASP A 496 39.91 5.62 -17.69
N GLU A 497 40.40 5.03 -16.57
CA GLU A 497 41.79 4.57 -16.45
C GLU A 497 41.97 3.06 -16.74
N TYR A 498 40.92 2.25 -16.50
CA TYR A 498 40.99 0.78 -16.65
C TYR A 498 39.58 0.17 -16.57
N THR A 499 39.44 -1.06 -16.99
CA THR A 499 38.27 -1.90 -16.75
C THR A 499 38.52 -2.82 -15.55
N ASP A 500 37.64 -2.82 -14.54
CA ASP A 500 37.66 -3.79 -13.44
C ASP A 500 36.54 -4.82 -13.57
N GLU A 501 36.90 -6.10 -13.53
CA GLU A 501 35.95 -7.21 -13.45
C GLU A 501 36.13 -7.92 -12.12
N ARG A 502 35.02 -8.06 -11.36
CA ARG A 502 34.99 -8.63 -10.02
C ARG A 502 34.03 -9.81 -9.98
N LYS A 503 34.53 -10.98 -9.61
CA LYS A 503 33.76 -12.19 -9.42
C LYS A 503 33.85 -12.61 -7.96
N GLY A 504 32.72 -12.78 -7.29
CA GLY A 504 32.81 -13.08 -5.87
C GLY A 504 31.54 -13.59 -5.26
N GLY A 505 31.66 -13.83 -3.96
CA GLY A 505 30.55 -14.21 -3.12
C GLY A 505 30.76 -13.75 -1.67
N SER A 506 29.67 -13.54 -0.98
CA SER A 506 29.71 -13.16 0.42
C SER A 506 28.61 -13.85 1.23
N ILE A 507 28.92 -14.14 2.48
CA ILE A 507 27.96 -14.65 3.44
C ILE A 507 27.94 -13.70 4.64
N PHE A 508 26.73 -13.23 5.00
CA PHE A 508 26.52 -12.34 6.15
C PHE A 508 25.56 -12.97 7.15
N PHE A 509 25.88 -12.83 8.42
CA PHE A 509 24.98 -13.11 9.53
C PHE A 509 24.64 -11.80 10.21
N GLY A 510 23.34 -11.50 10.33
CA GLY A 510 22.87 -10.24 10.90
C GLY A 510 21.84 -10.47 12.00
N ARG A 511 21.88 -9.64 13.05
CA ARG A 511 20.94 -9.68 14.16
C ARG A 511 20.41 -8.28 14.45
N PRO A 512 19.06 -8.10 14.57
CA PRO A 512 18.51 -6.85 15.07
C PRO A 512 18.80 -6.71 16.58
N LEU A 513 19.15 -5.52 17.01
CA LEU A 513 19.34 -5.13 18.42
C LEU A 513 18.29 -4.07 18.75
N GLY A 514 17.11 -4.50 19.17
CA GLY A 514 15.93 -3.64 19.32
C GLY A 514 15.29 -3.28 17.97
N VAL A 515 14.57 -2.15 17.94
CA VAL A 515 13.75 -1.75 16.78
C VAL A 515 14.59 -1.12 15.66
N PHE A 516 15.58 -0.31 16.02
CA PHE A 516 16.29 0.55 15.09
C PHE A 516 17.72 0.12 14.78
N ASN A 517 18.29 -0.80 15.55
CA ASN A 517 19.69 -1.17 15.42
C ASN A 517 19.86 -2.57 14.81
N ARG A 518 20.89 -2.72 14.02
CA ARG A 518 21.29 -4.01 13.43
C ARG A 518 22.82 -4.15 13.44
N VAL A 519 23.30 -5.31 13.84
CA VAL A 519 24.68 -5.71 13.66
C VAL A 519 24.77 -6.83 12.65
N SER A 520 25.81 -6.86 11.84
CA SER A 520 26.09 -7.98 10.95
C SER A 520 27.57 -8.22 10.83
N LEU A 521 27.91 -9.51 10.68
CA LEU A 521 29.27 -9.99 10.43
C LEU A 521 29.23 -10.82 9.16
N GLY A 522 30.14 -10.57 8.24
CA GLY A 522 30.21 -11.28 6.97
C GLY A 522 31.60 -11.67 6.60
N TYR A 523 31.70 -12.68 5.74
CA TYR A 523 32.89 -13.08 5.04
C TYR A 523 32.66 -12.87 3.53
N LYS A 524 33.64 -12.27 2.86
CA LYS A 524 33.63 -12.01 1.40
C LYS A 524 34.84 -12.67 0.78
N TYR A 525 34.64 -13.31 -0.37
CA TYR A 525 35.65 -13.78 -1.30
C TYR A 525 35.39 -13.08 -2.64
N GLU A 526 36.42 -12.44 -3.21
CA GLU A 526 36.33 -11.69 -4.47
C GLU A 526 37.63 -11.80 -5.24
N ASP A 527 37.53 -12.20 -6.50
CA ASP A 527 38.64 -12.09 -7.46
C ASP A 527 38.39 -10.88 -8.34
N THR A 528 39.40 -9.99 -8.40
CA THR A 528 39.38 -8.77 -9.22
C THR A 528 40.42 -8.86 -10.31
N GLU A 529 39.98 -8.72 -11.54
CA GLU A 529 40.81 -8.68 -12.76
C GLU A 529 40.76 -7.26 -13.33
N ILE A 530 41.95 -6.70 -13.61
CA ILE A 530 42.08 -5.38 -14.24
C ILE A 530 42.53 -5.59 -15.69
N SER A 531 41.83 -4.92 -16.60
CA SER A 531 42.14 -4.96 -18.04
C SER A 531 42.00 -3.57 -18.66
N ASP A 532 42.38 -3.43 -19.93
CA ASP A 532 42.26 -2.20 -20.72
C ASP A 532 42.89 -0.97 -20.03
N VAL A 533 44.04 -1.16 -19.39
CA VAL A 533 44.73 -0.09 -18.63
C VAL A 533 45.22 1.00 -19.57
N SER A 534 44.78 2.24 -19.31
CA SER A 534 45.22 3.41 -20.09
C SER A 534 46.72 3.68 -19.88
N PRO A 535 47.47 4.04 -20.94
CA PRO A 535 48.86 4.48 -20.79
C PRO A 535 49.00 5.73 -19.90
N GLU A 536 47.93 6.50 -19.75
CA GLU A 536 47.90 7.71 -18.91
C GLU A 536 47.65 7.41 -17.43
N ALA A 537 47.26 6.15 -17.09
CA ALA A 537 47.10 5.73 -15.71
C ALA A 537 48.45 5.80 -14.94
N ALA A 538 48.34 5.97 -13.60
CA ALA A 538 49.49 5.90 -12.74
C ALA A 538 50.21 4.54 -12.82
N LYS A 539 51.53 4.55 -12.62
CA LYS A 539 52.34 3.33 -12.68
C LYS A 539 51.82 2.23 -11.74
N GLU A 540 51.34 2.61 -10.54
CA GLU A 540 50.71 1.71 -9.60
C GLU A 540 49.55 0.93 -10.23
N ILE A 541 48.76 1.53 -11.13
CA ILE A 541 47.65 0.90 -11.84
C ILE A 541 48.18 0.02 -12.98
N GLN A 542 49.20 0.52 -13.70
CA GLN A 542 49.84 -0.24 -14.79
C GLN A 542 50.53 -1.50 -14.27
N ASP A 543 51.12 -1.43 -13.09
CA ASP A 543 51.84 -2.55 -12.43
C ASP A 543 50.89 -3.58 -11.78
N LEU A 544 49.56 -3.29 -11.66
CA LEU A 544 48.59 -4.30 -11.19
C LEU A 544 48.54 -5.56 -12.06
N GLY A 545 48.96 -5.43 -13.35
CA GLY A 545 48.99 -6.51 -14.31
C GLY A 545 47.60 -7.09 -14.62
N ASN A 546 47.54 -8.08 -15.50
CA ASN A 546 46.32 -8.77 -15.89
C ASN A 546 46.01 -10.01 -15.02
N GLU A 547 46.82 -10.28 -13.98
CA GLU A 547 46.59 -11.42 -13.09
C GLU A 547 45.47 -11.11 -12.07
N PRO A 548 44.50 -12.00 -11.89
CA PRO A 548 43.43 -11.80 -10.91
C PRO A 548 44.00 -11.66 -9.50
N LYS A 549 43.55 -10.64 -8.78
CA LYS A 549 43.85 -10.41 -7.37
C LYS A 549 42.75 -10.93 -6.51
N SER A 550 43.07 -11.89 -5.60
CA SER A 550 42.09 -12.49 -4.70
C SER A 550 42.02 -11.74 -3.39
N THR A 551 40.84 -11.21 -3.07
CA THR A 551 40.53 -10.54 -1.80
C THR A 551 39.69 -11.47 -0.93
N ARG A 552 40.10 -11.71 0.29
CA ARG A 552 39.35 -12.45 1.32
C ARG A 552 39.18 -11.56 2.53
N SER A 553 37.97 -11.20 2.89
CA SER A 553 37.76 -10.22 3.94
C SER A 553 36.69 -10.63 4.95
N LEU A 554 36.85 -10.12 6.18
CA LEU A 554 35.82 -10.08 7.20
C LEU A 554 35.23 -8.67 7.26
N ILE A 555 33.93 -8.59 7.29
CA ILE A 555 33.20 -7.33 7.26
C ILE A 555 32.26 -7.28 8.46
N ALA A 556 32.45 -6.29 9.34
CA ALA A 556 31.55 -6.01 10.45
C ALA A 556 30.76 -4.73 10.13
N LYS A 557 29.42 -4.78 10.28
CA LYS A 557 28.55 -3.61 10.04
C LYS A 557 27.65 -3.39 11.24
N PHE A 558 27.54 -2.12 11.64
CA PHE A 558 26.51 -1.65 12.56
C PHE A 558 25.66 -0.63 11.82
N THR A 559 24.34 -0.78 11.89
CA THR A 559 23.39 0.15 11.29
C THR A 559 22.35 0.55 12.34
N ARG A 560 22.14 1.85 12.49
CA ARG A 560 21.01 2.42 13.21
C ARG A 560 20.16 3.23 12.24
N ASP A 561 18.90 2.86 12.07
CA ASP A 561 17.99 3.49 11.12
C ASP A 561 16.66 3.82 11.80
N THR A 562 16.39 5.11 11.97
CA THR A 562 15.18 5.65 12.59
C THR A 562 14.30 6.41 11.60
N ARG A 563 14.59 6.32 10.30
CA ARG A 563 13.83 7.01 9.25
C ARG A 563 12.39 6.55 9.22
N ASP A 564 11.48 7.49 8.98
CA ASP A 564 10.05 7.26 8.81
C ASP A 564 9.74 6.45 7.53
N ASN A 565 10.52 6.67 6.47
CA ASN A 565 10.43 5.97 5.19
C ASN A 565 11.83 5.67 4.66
N ILE A 566 12.03 4.47 4.11
CA ILE A 566 13.34 4.05 3.57
C ILE A 566 13.62 4.68 2.21
N ILE A 567 12.58 4.89 1.37
CA ILE A 567 12.70 5.35 -0.02
C ILE A 567 12.71 6.88 -0.09
N SER A 568 11.74 7.55 0.53
CA SER A 568 11.63 9.01 0.57
C SER A 568 11.49 9.48 2.02
N PRO A 569 12.59 9.50 2.79
CA PRO A 569 12.57 9.87 4.19
C PRO A 569 12.33 11.37 4.37
N LYS A 570 11.47 11.69 5.34
CA LYS A 570 11.16 13.08 5.75
C LYS A 570 11.63 13.40 7.15
N GLN A 571 11.81 12.37 7.99
CA GLN A 571 12.20 12.51 9.38
C GLN A 571 13.05 11.32 9.83
N GLY A 572 13.94 11.58 10.80
CA GLY A 572 14.79 10.56 11.40
C GLY A 572 16.23 10.58 10.89
N TYR A 573 16.98 9.56 11.19
CA TYR A 573 18.39 9.46 10.79
C TYR A 573 18.81 8.01 10.54
N LYS A 574 19.87 7.87 9.73
CA LYS A 574 20.57 6.61 9.52
C LYS A 574 22.05 6.81 9.83
N ILE A 575 22.62 5.91 10.63
CA ILE A 575 24.05 5.82 10.91
C ILE A 575 24.49 4.42 10.50
N GLN A 576 25.50 4.30 9.68
CA GLN A 576 26.11 3.04 9.27
C GLN A 576 27.61 3.11 9.49
N LEU A 577 28.13 2.22 10.29
CA LEU A 577 29.54 1.95 10.48
C LEU A 577 29.88 0.62 9.84
N SER A 578 30.82 0.61 8.93
CA SER A 578 31.35 -0.58 8.27
C SER A 578 32.85 -0.68 8.51
N GLN A 579 33.32 -1.88 8.80
CA GLN A 579 34.74 -2.17 8.95
C GLN A 579 35.06 -3.44 8.18
N GLU A 580 35.94 -3.36 7.21
CA GLU A 580 36.40 -4.46 6.39
C GLU A 580 37.90 -4.70 6.63
N LEU A 581 38.24 -5.93 7.00
CA LEU A 581 39.63 -6.38 7.13
C LEU A 581 39.86 -7.48 6.10
N ALA A 582 40.78 -7.27 5.20
CA ALA A 582 41.12 -8.18 4.12
C ALA A 582 42.54 -8.70 4.25
N GLY A 583 42.77 -9.96 3.89
CA GLY A 583 44.10 -10.56 3.75
C GLY A 583 44.73 -11.04 5.02
N GLY A 584 46.03 -10.92 5.09
CA GLY A 584 46.88 -11.41 6.20
C GLY A 584 46.99 -12.94 6.26
N LYS A 585 47.75 -13.44 7.22
CA LYS A 585 48.00 -14.88 7.38
C LYS A 585 46.78 -15.71 7.72
N VAL A 586 45.74 -15.10 8.26
CA VAL A 586 44.50 -15.79 8.72
C VAL A 586 43.49 -15.95 7.61
N LEU A 587 43.20 -14.87 6.88
CA LEU A 587 42.19 -14.87 5.82
C LEU A 587 42.77 -15.33 4.47
N GLY A 588 44.05 -15.05 4.26
CA GLY A 588 44.72 -15.34 2.99
C GLY A 588 44.25 -14.39 1.89
N GLY A 589 44.48 -14.78 0.64
CA GLY A 589 44.34 -13.89 -0.50
C GLY A 589 45.66 -13.20 -0.83
N ASN A 590 45.65 -12.31 -1.79
CA ASN A 590 46.83 -11.54 -2.18
C ASN A 590 46.58 -10.02 -2.20
N VAL A 591 45.56 -9.61 -1.48
CA VAL A 591 45.24 -8.18 -1.24
C VAL A 591 44.98 -7.99 0.25
N ASP A 592 45.79 -7.13 0.85
CA ASP A 592 45.74 -6.81 2.27
C ASP A 592 45.27 -5.37 2.46
N PHE A 593 44.23 -5.18 3.29
CA PHE A 593 43.80 -3.85 3.71
C PHE A 593 42.85 -3.88 4.92
N TYR A 594 42.74 -2.74 5.58
CA TYR A 594 41.73 -2.42 6.57
C TYR A 594 40.98 -1.16 6.12
N LYS A 595 39.65 -1.23 6.00
CA LYS A 595 38.80 -0.17 5.43
C LYS A 595 37.63 0.14 6.37
N PRO A 596 37.78 1.10 7.29
CA PRO A 596 36.69 1.68 8.05
C PRO A 596 35.92 2.70 7.20
N ASP A 597 34.59 2.70 7.33
CA ASP A 597 33.68 3.64 6.68
C ASP A 597 32.54 3.99 7.62
N LEU A 598 32.24 5.29 7.73
CA LEU A 598 31.13 5.85 8.50
C LEU A 598 30.25 6.71 7.58
N ASP A 599 29.01 6.32 7.45
CA ASP A 599 27.95 7.01 6.68
C ASP A 599 26.85 7.46 7.65
N VAL A 600 26.52 8.76 7.62
CA VAL A 600 25.51 9.36 8.48
C VAL A 600 24.59 10.23 7.63
N SER A 601 23.29 9.98 7.72
CA SER A 601 22.26 10.79 7.08
C SER A 601 21.22 11.22 8.12
N LEU A 602 20.88 12.50 8.14
CA LEU A 602 19.88 13.10 9.04
C LEU A 602 18.82 13.82 8.23
N TYR A 603 17.56 13.58 8.54
CA TYR A 603 16.40 14.15 7.88
C TYR A 603 15.58 14.95 8.89
N LEU A 604 15.48 16.25 8.69
CA LEU A 604 14.82 17.18 9.60
C LEU A 604 13.62 17.83 8.89
N PRO A 605 12.38 17.53 9.29
CA PRO A 605 11.24 18.27 8.80
C PRO A 605 11.34 19.72 9.29
N THR A 606 11.09 20.65 8.37
CA THR A 606 11.05 22.08 8.66
C THR A 606 9.62 22.61 8.50
N PHE A 607 9.44 23.90 8.23
CA PHE A 607 8.08 24.44 8.04
C PHE A 607 7.42 23.86 6.78
N TRP A 608 6.09 23.72 6.81
CA TRP A 608 5.26 23.05 5.81
C TRP A 608 5.67 21.59 5.61
N LYS A 609 6.01 21.23 4.37
CA LYS A 609 6.44 19.87 3.98
C LYS A 609 7.91 19.82 3.56
N PHE A 610 8.69 20.85 3.93
CA PHE A 610 10.10 20.95 3.53
C PHE A 610 10.98 20.09 4.43
N VAL A 611 12.04 19.54 3.87
CA VAL A 611 12.96 18.62 4.57
C VAL A 611 14.39 19.09 4.37
N LEU A 612 15.11 19.32 5.47
CA LEU A 612 16.55 19.51 5.46
C LEU A 612 17.22 18.13 5.60
N VAL A 613 18.07 17.79 4.65
CA VAL A 613 18.87 16.58 4.65
C VAL A 613 20.33 16.95 4.88
N LEU A 614 20.95 16.34 5.86
CA LEU A 614 22.39 16.42 6.11
C LEU A 614 22.99 15.03 5.94
N HIS A 615 24.00 14.92 5.09
CA HIS A 615 24.72 13.68 4.88
C HIS A 615 26.21 13.91 5.10
N ALA A 616 26.88 12.96 5.74
CA ALA A 616 28.34 12.95 5.90
C ALA A 616 28.86 11.53 5.77
N GLN A 617 29.93 11.38 5.00
CA GLN A 617 30.66 10.11 4.86
C GLN A 617 32.14 10.36 5.11
N ILE A 618 32.74 9.45 5.87
CA ILE A 618 34.16 9.44 6.18
C ILE A 618 34.66 8.00 5.99
N GLY A 619 35.62 7.84 5.10
CA GLY A 619 36.27 6.56 4.82
C GLY A 619 37.78 6.66 4.91
N ALA A 620 38.41 5.56 5.26
CA ALA A 620 39.85 5.40 5.17
C ALA A 620 40.18 3.99 4.68
N VAL A 621 41.32 3.82 4.06
CA VAL A 621 41.88 2.52 3.70
C VAL A 621 43.36 2.49 4.02
N ASP A 622 43.78 1.45 4.75
CA ASP A 622 45.13 1.23 5.27
C ASP A 622 45.55 -0.22 5.06
N ASN A 623 46.83 -0.47 5.00
CA ASN A 623 47.35 -1.81 5.03
C ASN A 623 48.26 -2.05 6.28
N PRO A 624 47.66 -2.33 7.44
CA PRO A 624 48.41 -2.62 8.66
C PRO A 624 48.98 -4.05 8.72
N LEU A 625 48.70 -4.87 7.69
CA LEU A 625 49.01 -6.32 7.70
C LEU A 625 50.28 -6.63 6.92
N SER A 626 50.66 -5.80 5.95
CA SER A 626 51.87 -5.96 5.11
C SER A 626 52.34 -4.60 4.56
N ASP A 627 53.53 -4.57 3.97
CA ASP A 627 54.05 -3.39 3.26
C ASP A 627 53.63 -3.32 1.79
N GLU A 628 52.74 -4.24 1.36
CA GLU A 628 52.22 -4.26 -0.01
C GLU A 628 51.30 -3.02 -0.27
N PRO A 629 51.39 -2.41 -1.42
CA PRO A 629 50.55 -1.24 -1.75
C PRO A 629 49.08 -1.67 -1.89
N ILE A 630 48.20 -0.81 -1.39
CA ILE A 630 46.75 -1.01 -1.55
C ILE A 630 46.39 -0.81 -3.02
N PRO A 631 45.73 -1.76 -3.68
CA PRO A 631 45.31 -1.61 -5.06
C PRO A 631 44.41 -0.40 -5.27
N ASP A 632 44.59 0.32 -6.41
CA ASP A 632 43.87 1.56 -6.71
C ASP A 632 42.34 1.36 -6.71
N TYR A 633 41.85 0.21 -7.14
CA TYR A 633 40.43 -0.09 -7.14
C TYR A 633 39.80 -0.22 -5.74
N GLU A 634 40.58 -0.24 -4.66
CA GLU A 634 40.11 -0.17 -3.27
C GLU A 634 40.21 1.24 -2.69
N LYS A 635 40.87 2.18 -3.37
CA LYS A 635 41.01 3.55 -2.95
C LYS A 635 39.79 4.42 -3.32
N PHE A 636 39.74 5.63 -2.77
CA PHE A 636 38.58 6.51 -2.88
C PHE A 636 38.72 7.54 -4.00
N TYR A 637 37.62 7.81 -4.65
CA TYR A 637 37.45 8.84 -5.69
C TYR A 637 36.14 9.55 -5.51
N LEU A 638 36.11 10.88 -5.56
CA LEU A 638 34.91 11.68 -5.46
C LEU A 638 34.59 12.41 -6.76
N GLY A 639 33.38 12.98 -6.80
CA GLY A 639 32.76 13.60 -7.95
C GLY A 639 31.63 12.75 -8.54
N GLY A 640 30.71 13.40 -9.19
CA GLY A 640 29.48 12.77 -9.69
C GLY A 640 28.28 12.91 -8.75
N GLN A 641 27.20 12.34 -9.15
CA GLN A 641 25.89 12.50 -8.49
C GLN A 641 25.85 11.96 -7.05
N SER A 642 26.63 10.92 -6.75
CA SER A 642 26.61 10.23 -5.46
C SER A 642 27.56 10.81 -4.40
N SER A 643 28.38 11.82 -4.74
CA SER A 643 29.32 12.40 -3.80
C SER A 643 29.31 13.94 -3.88
N ILE A 644 30.05 14.55 -4.82
CA ILE A 644 30.12 16.00 -5.01
C ILE A 644 29.62 16.32 -6.41
N ARG A 645 28.40 16.82 -6.49
CA ARG A 645 27.78 17.25 -7.76
C ARG A 645 28.48 18.49 -8.28
N GLY A 646 28.46 18.71 -9.60
CA GLY A 646 29.20 19.77 -10.25
C GLY A 646 30.60 19.35 -10.68
N TYR A 647 31.08 18.22 -10.23
CA TYR A 647 32.30 17.56 -10.71
C TYR A 647 31.94 16.27 -11.44
N ARG A 648 32.71 15.87 -12.47
CA ARG A 648 32.51 14.60 -13.16
C ARG A 648 32.79 13.42 -12.23
N TYR A 649 32.27 12.28 -12.59
CA TYR A 649 32.52 11.03 -11.87
C TYR A 649 34.02 10.77 -11.73
N ARG A 650 34.50 10.51 -10.50
CA ARG A 650 35.89 10.27 -10.13
C ARG A 650 36.86 11.44 -10.40
N GLN A 651 36.40 12.64 -10.65
CA GLN A 651 37.24 13.80 -10.98
C GLN A 651 38.07 14.33 -9.79
N ILE A 652 37.58 14.10 -8.56
CA ILE A 652 38.26 14.57 -7.34
C ILE A 652 39.04 13.39 -6.76
N HIS A 653 40.37 13.48 -6.88
CA HIS A 653 41.32 12.48 -6.40
C HIS A 653 42.73 13.14 -6.26
N PRO A 654 43.60 12.55 -5.42
CA PRO A 654 45.01 12.98 -5.37
C PRO A 654 45.71 12.80 -6.72
N VAL A 655 46.72 13.58 -6.89
CA VAL A 655 47.54 13.57 -8.10
C VAL A 655 48.96 13.21 -7.72
N THR A 656 49.58 12.34 -8.50
CA THR A 656 51.04 12.07 -8.44
C THR A 656 51.69 12.56 -9.72
N TYR A 657 53.00 12.87 -9.62
CA TYR A 657 53.78 13.25 -10.79
C TYR A 657 54.82 12.16 -11.05
N GLU A 658 54.78 11.55 -12.22
CA GLU A 658 55.70 10.52 -12.66
C GLU A 658 56.39 11.00 -13.94
N ASN A 659 57.69 11.08 -13.90
CA ASN A 659 58.49 11.61 -15.02
C ASN A 659 58.08 13.02 -15.52
N GLY A 660 57.52 13.85 -14.62
CA GLY A 660 57.01 15.18 -14.95
C GLY A 660 55.58 15.19 -15.49
N GLU A 661 54.95 14.04 -15.73
CA GLU A 661 53.55 13.92 -16.14
C GLU A 661 52.64 13.77 -14.94
N LYS A 662 51.45 14.40 -15.02
CA LYS A 662 50.42 14.32 -14.03
C LYS A 662 49.68 13.01 -14.19
N LYS A 663 49.65 12.20 -13.15
CA LYS A 663 48.94 10.91 -13.10
C LYS A 663 47.85 10.92 -12.02
N SER A 664 46.72 10.31 -12.30
CA SER A 664 45.63 10.15 -11.33
C SER A 664 45.82 8.90 -10.50
N LYS A 665 45.54 9.00 -9.21
CA LYS A 665 45.45 7.84 -8.31
C LYS A 665 44.38 8.06 -7.24
N GLY A 666 43.82 6.96 -6.70
CA GLY A 666 42.82 7.04 -5.64
C GLY A 666 43.41 7.55 -4.30
N GLY A 667 42.58 8.21 -3.52
CA GLY A 667 42.90 8.60 -2.14
C GLY A 667 42.76 7.46 -1.14
N GLU A 668 43.54 7.53 -0.06
CA GLU A 668 43.50 6.57 1.04
C GLU A 668 42.55 7.01 2.15
N THR A 669 42.12 8.26 2.12
CA THR A 669 41.11 8.82 3.02
C THR A 669 40.12 9.67 2.20
N GLU A 670 38.84 9.61 2.56
CA GLU A 670 37.78 10.41 1.99
C GLU A 670 36.95 11.12 3.05
N PHE A 671 36.46 12.32 2.67
CA PHE A 671 35.47 13.06 3.40
C PHE A 671 34.46 13.62 2.40
N VAL A 672 33.15 13.37 2.66
CA VAL A 672 32.02 13.92 1.91
C VAL A 672 31.02 14.53 2.87
N GLY A 673 30.54 15.71 2.58
CA GLY A 673 29.45 16.38 3.27
C GLY A 673 28.44 16.90 2.26
N ASN A 674 27.17 16.60 2.44
CA ASN A 674 26.10 17.10 1.59
C ASN A 674 25.01 17.73 2.46
N ILE A 675 24.56 18.90 2.06
CA ILE A 675 23.41 19.59 2.63
C ILE A 675 22.40 19.73 1.52
N GLU A 676 21.20 19.25 1.72
CA GLU A 676 20.14 19.34 0.73
C GLU A 676 18.84 19.84 1.37
N TYR A 677 18.26 20.90 0.81
CA TYR A 677 16.98 21.42 1.26
C TYR A 677 15.91 21.11 0.22
N LYS A 678 15.04 20.11 0.55
CA LYS A 678 14.02 19.58 -0.33
C LYS A 678 12.68 20.26 -0.10
N PHE A 679 11.96 20.53 -1.16
CA PHE A 679 10.62 21.10 -1.11
C PHE A 679 9.74 20.53 -2.22
N PRO A 680 8.51 20.08 -1.90
CA PRO A 680 7.57 19.60 -2.88
C PRO A 680 7.06 20.78 -3.73
N LEU A 681 7.00 20.60 -5.05
CA LEU A 681 6.40 21.57 -5.97
C LEU A 681 4.93 21.22 -6.22
N VAL A 682 4.71 20.12 -6.88
CA VAL A 682 3.39 19.51 -7.16
C VAL A 682 3.61 18.01 -7.17
N ASP A 683 2.82 17.26 -6.43
CA ASP A 683 2.93 15.79 -6.41
C ASP A 683 2.82 15.22 -7.84
N PRO A 684 3.77 14.40 -8.30
CA PRO A 684 4.93 13.80 -7.61
C PRO A 684 6.30 14.51 -7.85
N LEU A 685 6.35 15.84 -8.02
CA LEU A 685 7.53 16.62 -8.33
C LEU A 685 8.11 17.29 -7.08
N GLU A 686 9.38 17.03 -6.78
CA GLU A 686 10.15 17.68 -5.71
C GLU A 686 11.33 18.45 -6.30
N ALA A 687 11.68 19.59 -5.70
CA ALA A 687 12.91 20.31 -5.99
C ALA A 687 13.81 20.36 -4.75
N ALA A 688 15.09 20.58 -4.98
CA ALA A 688 16.08 20.70 -3.90
C ALA A 688 17.13 21.72 -4.24
N PHE A 689 17.55 22.50 -3.24
CA PHE A 689 18.84 23.20 -3.23
C PHE A 689 19.84 22.31 -2.55
N PHE A 690 21.05 22.22 -3.09
CA PHE A 690 22.11 21.45 -2.45
C PHE A 690 23.42 22.21 -2.37
N PHE A 691 24.22 21.83 -1.36
CA PHE A 691 25.59 22.25 -1.18
C PHE A 691 26.39 20.99 -0.81
N ASP A 692 27.42 20.71 -1.61
CA ASP A 692 28.27 19.54 -1.42
C ASP A 692 29.71 20.01 -1.15
N VAL A 693 30.41 19.26 -0.27
CA VAL A 693 31.79 19.54 0.12
C VAL A 693 32.52 18.23 0.34
N GLY A 694 33.76 18.14 -0.03
CA GLY A 694 34.61 16.99 0.25
C GLY A 694 35.90 16.95 -0.51
N ASN A 695 36.73 15.96 -0.15
CA ASN A 695 37.97 15.67 -0.85
C ASN A 695 38.43 14.25 -0.53
N THR A 696 39.40 13.77 -1.30
CA THR A 696 40.15 12.54 -1.00
C THR A 696 41.62 12.90 -0.80
N TYR A 697 42.28 12.21 0.09
CA TYR A 697 43.65 12.56 0.51
C TYR A 697 44.58 11.35 0.40
N ASN A 698 45.85 11.63 0.12
CA ASN A 698 46.93 10.66 0.28
C ASN A 698 47.25 10.52 1.77
N GLY A 699 47.43 9.30 2.21
CA GLY A 699 47.75 8.98 3.61
C GLY A 699 46.50 8.76 4.46
N ILE A 700 46.70 7.93 5.48
CA ILE A 700 45.65 7.41 6.33
C ILE A 700 45.29 8.45 7.37
N TYR A 701 43.98 8.70 7.55
CA TYR A 701 43.40 9.66 8.50
C TYR A 701 43.97 11.09 8.32
N CYS A 702 44.53 11.39 7.14
CA CYS A 702 45.02 12.72 6.78
C CYS A 702 43.88 13.57 6.25
N PHE A 703 43.25 14.35 7.13
CA PHE A 703 42.19 15.30 6.73
C PHE A 703 42.78 16.70 6.64
N ASP A 704 42.82 17.26 5.43
CA ASP A 704 43.15 18.67 5.22
C ASP A 704 41.88 19.44 4.84
N PHE A 705 41.21 19.99 5.84
CA PHE A 705 40.00 20.77 5.66
C PHE A 705 40.25 22.17 5.01
N SER A 706 41.54 22.56 4.82
CA SER A 706 41.85 23.76 4.07
C SER A 706 41.79 23.53 2.55
N ASN A 707 41.83 22.27 2.11
CA ASN A 707 41.82 21.89 0.70
C ASN A 707 40.57 21.01 0.41
N LEU A 708 39.40 21.65 0.39
CA LEU A 708 38.13 20.99 0.07
C LEU A 708 37.60 21.50 -1.26
N TYR A 709 36.94 20.61 -1.99
CA TYR A 709 36.15 20.96 -3.15
C TYR A 709 34.70 21.24 -2.69
N TYR A 710 34.14 22.32 -3.25
CA TYR A 710 32.81 22.78 -2.90
C TYR A 710 31.95 22.88 -4.16
N SER A 711 30.70 22.58 -4.05
CA SER A 711 29.71 22.83 -5.07
C SER A 711 28.38 23.22 -4.51
N ALA A 712 27.60 23.96 -5.28
CA ALA A 712 26.20 24.23 -4.96
C ALA A 712 25.34 24.05 -6.21
N GLY A 713 24.06 23.79 -6.05
CA GLY A 713 23.22 23.58 -7.20
C GLY A 713 21.74 23.39 -6.88
N LEU A 714 21.06 23.03 -7.94
CA LEU A 714 19.62 22.76 -7.94
C LEU A 714 19.36 21.33 -8.44
N GLY A 715 18.43 20.65 -7.81
CA GLY A 715 17.95 19.34 -8.21
C GLY A 715 16.43 19.33 -8.37
N ILE A 716 15.97 18.55 -9.32
CA ILE A 716 14.56 18.25 -9.52
C ILE A 716 14.42 16.74 -9.54
N THR A 717 13.49 16.23 -8.75
CA THR A 717 13.17 14.80 -8.67
C THR A 717 11.70 14.60 -9.02
N PHE A 718 11.43 13.69 -9.94
CA PHE A 718 10.11 13.27 -10.32
C PHE A 718 9.93 11.80 -9.91
N GLU A 719 9.08 11.55 -8.94
CA GLU A 719 8.78 10.20 -8.45
C GLU A 719 7.92 9.44 -9.47
N THR A 720 8.41 8.31 -9.96
CA THR A 720 7.67 7.45 -10.89
C THR A 720 7.49 6.04 -10.34
N PRO A 721 6.51 5.27 -10.82
CA PRO A 721 6.36 3.86 -10.45
C PRO A 721 7.59 2.99 -10.78
N MET A 722 8.43 3.41 -11.70
CA MET A 722 9.66 2.73 -12.09
C MET A 722 10.90 3.19 -11.30
N GLY A 723 10.73 4.19 -10.43
CA GLY A 723 11.78 4.83 -9.65
C GLY A 723 11.89 6.33 -9.94
N PRO A 724 12.64 7.08 -9.13
CA PRO A 724 12.78 8.52 -9.32
C PRO A 724 13.56 8.86 -10.61
N ILE A 725 13.12 9.91 -11.28
CA ILE A 725 13.87 10.60 -12.32
C ILE A 725 14.48 11.83 -11.65
N ARG A 726 15.79 11.93 -11.65
CA ARG A 726 16.49 13.04 -11.00
C ARG A 726 17.40 13.76 -11.97
N ILE A 727 17.34 15.09 -11.92
CA ILE A 727 18.21 16.00 -12.67
C ILE A 727 18.80 16.98 -11.67
N ASP A 728 20.12 16.99 -11.55
CA ASP A 728 20.84 17.94 -10.74
C ASP A 728 21.76 18.78 -11.63
N TYR A 729 21.84 20.07 -11.38
CA TYR A 729 22.87 20.94 -11.94
C TYR A 729 23.70 21.48 -10.81
N GLY A 730 24.96 21.02 -10.73
CA GLY A 730 25.92 21.42 -9.75
C GLY A 730 26.93 22.40 -10.34
N PHE A 731 27.25 23.43 -9.59
CA PHE A 731 28.24 24.45 -9.96
C PHE A 731 29.40 24.41 -8.96
N PRO A 732 30.65 24.14 -9.41
CA PRO A 732 31.82 24.19 -8.56
C PRO A 732 32.03 25.60 -8.01
N LEU A 733 32.28 25.70 -6.71
CA LEU A 733 32.57 26.95 -6.04
C LEU A 733 34.08 27.04 -5.75
N TRP A 734 34.66 28.23 -5.92
CA TRP A 734 36.07 28.51 -5.60
C TRP A 734 37.09 27.61 -6.30
N ASP A 735 36.73 26.94 -7.39
CA ASP A 735 37.68 26.19 -8.23
C ASP A 735 38.08 27.00 -9.45
N GLU A 736 39.31 27.57 -9.41
CA GLU A 736 39.85 28.39 -10.50
C GLU A 736 40.02 27.60 -11.81
N LYS A 737 40.14 26.28 -11.73
CA LYS A 737 40.37 25.38 -12.89
C LYS A 737 39.09 24.94 -13.56
N LYS A 738 37.94 24.95 -12.84
CA LYS A 738 36.66 24.52 -13.36
C LYS A 738 35.61 25.61 -13.19
N LYS A 739 35.32 26.33 -14.27
CA LYS A 739 34.35 27.45 -14.29
C LYS A 739 32.93 27.05 -14.72
N ASN A 740 32.75 25.86 -15.25
CA ASN A 740 31.45 25.38 -15.77
C ASN A 740 30.84 24.38 -14.83
N GLY A 741 29.52 24.50 -14.61
CA GLY A 741 28.74 23.50 -13.88
C GLY A 741 28.60 22.19 -14.66
N GLU A 742 28.19 21.16 -13.98
CA GLU A 742 27.96 19.82 -14.53
C GLU A 742 26.50 19.40 -14.30
N PHE A 743 25.89 18.84 -15.34
CA PHE A 743 24.60 18.19 -15.23
C PHE A 743 24.77 16.74 -14.80
N HIS A 744 24.00 16.36 -13.81
CA HIS A 744 23.87 14.97 -13.38
C HIS A 744 22.44 14.52 -13.62
N PHE A 745 22.26 13.38 -14.26
CA PHE A 745 20.97 12.86 -14.63
C PHE A 745 20.90 11.37 -14.30
N SER A 746 19.76 10.94 -13.72
CA SER A 746 19.48 9.53 -13.49
C SER A 746 18.01 9.21 -13.66
N ILE A 747 17.72 8.03 -14.18
CA ILE A 747 16.38 7.44 -14.32
C ILE A 747 16.41 6.06 -13.68
N GLY A 748 15.38 5.80 -12.82
CA GLY A 748 15.30 4.54 -12.11
C GLY A 748 16.32 4.46 -10.97
N GLY A 749 16.22 3.44 -10.12
CA GLY A 749 17.03 3.32 -8.91
C GLY A 749 18.52 3.04 -9.12
N ALA A 750 19.20 3.85 -9.92
CA ALA A 750 20.67 3.83 -10.09
C ALA A 750 21.37 4.62 -8.96
N PHE A 751 20.89 4.46 -7.69
CA PHE A 751 21.48 5.08 -6.49
C PHE A 751 22.00 3.98 -5.55
#